data_e1e615002c5ffe175daf91a2c7418349
#
_entry.id   e1e615002c5ffe175daf91a2c7418349
#
_cell.length_a   1.000
_cell.length_b   1.000
_cell.length_c   1.000
_cell.angle_alpha   90.00
_cell.angle_beta   90.00
_cell.angle_gamma   90.00
#
_symmetry.space_group_name_H-M   'P 1'
#
loop_
_entity.id
_entity.type
_entity.pdbx_description
1 polymer ?
#
loop_
_entity_poly.entity_id
_entity_poly.type
_entity_poly.pdbx_seq_one_letter_code
_entity_poly.pdbx_strand_id
1 'polypeptide(L)'
;MSEKGNRCLQHYLLTYRRTLSTGSSRALDECLHHFLDQRPAGKHLSALDRAIGLASAPFWWDPQAVQGSELASLALSRVLHFDNAISLDLLVHLANRSPETLRWAIRYSKLFERTGSPLWTGLRAALEEEGWQIFFGVCERLLEQLEPFDELIFKAENQLKHLSLLELLSYLSVLAYQAFTDEVQADPSGQQWEVYNRIILRKLQTCQEEDFRLNELRLGRSLKQHLAPILFMEPGTADSAECRANLESLAVLIAATHERIDYEGSINWFCFDSECRYQLKPGEPVLYNDTEEGAERWRRTGRKHDLLWHYWMNRAVQELIDSGMAGEMIGSAENHELNQLAYIKTLRSKLQLQTIYGVEEHLSLGDGSKVQLQHVLLASELTSVFFQKEFIQPFQEYFRESGVVAHALGRLAMKGMQVGENRFPMTWSEEEEKIRRINGWTVCKEHPKGSADSAKSILKFWTSDLKSLSLQLKAQPRMPVPRLYERPFFKIGRYSFQFPWIVAQQNNLTATLNNLRRLGARRAGMQAETRQVELLLAESLRRRGFAVEVGFRPLVTEGDDAGEVDLICQLDGVLLLLEVKSGYIRSTTHEVWLHRSNTLRKAAWQLRRKLVAVAGALRGDQSLRSRLGYHGEHLERDLRAWIVDTSIELDGQSIDGYRVVSREALEVILRDEKHLLQPVGQVGADDQDSLFPEGFSAGRFVEIVESGALWRDLC
;
A
#
# COMPACT_ATOMS: atom_id res chain seq x y z
N MET A 1 16.96 0.94 -35.82
CA MET A 1 17.28 0.51 -34.43
C MET A 1 18.61 1.11 -34.00
N SER A 2 18.71 1.66 -32.80
CA SER A 2 19.97 2.21 -32.26
C SER A 2 20.98 1.09 -31.96
N GLU A 3 22.29 1.42 -31.88
CA GLU A 3 23.32 0.45 -31.45
C GLU A 3 22.99 -0.17 -30.08
N LYS A 4 22.46 0.64 -29.15
CA LYS A 4 22.03 0.21 -27.82
C LYS A 4 20.83 -0.75 -27.88
N GLY A 5 19.83 -0.46 -28.72
CA GLY A 5 18.70 -1.35 -28.97
C GLY A 5 19.15 -2.68 -29.56
N ASN A 6 20.12 -2.67 -30.49
CA ASN A 6 20.70 -3.89 -31.05
C ASN A 6 21.43 -4.73 -29.99
N ARG A 7 22.16 -4.11 -29.09
CA ARG A 7 22.80 -4.81 -27.96
C ARG A 7 21.77 -5.51 -27.06
N CYS A 8 20.64 -4.87 -26.79
CA CYS A 8 19.54 -5.48 -26.03
C CYS A 8 18.91 -6.66 -26.79
N LEU A 9 18.66 -6.51 -28.10
CA LEU A 9 18.18 -7.58 -28.96
C LEU A 9 19.09 -8.80 -28.92
N GLN A 10 20.40 -8.62 -29.10
CA GLN A 10 21.37 -9.72 -29.05
C GLN A 10 21.36 -10.45 -27.69
N HIS A 11 21.19 -9.72 -26.58
CA HIS A 11 21.05 -10.33 -25.25
C HIS A 11 19.81 -11.24 -25.20
N TYR A 12 18.64 -10.78 -25.68
CA TYR A 12 17.42 -11.58 -25.66
C TYR A 12 17.50 -12.79 -26.59
N LEU A 13 18.10 -12.63 -27.78
CA LEU A 13 18.30 -13.74 -28.71
C LEU A 13 19.24 -14.82 -28.15
N LEU A 14 20.32 -14.40 -27.47
CA LEU A 14 21.24 -15.34 -26.82
C LEU A 14 20.53 -16.08 -25.67
N THR A 15 19.73 -15.37 -24.86
CA THR A 15 18.92 -15.97 -23.77
C THR A 15 17.95 -17.00 -24.35
N TYR A 16 17.19 -16.62 -25.39
CA TYR A 16 16.24 -17.52 -26.08
C TYR A 16 16.93 -18.79 -26.60
N ARG A 17 18.05 -18.65 -27.33
CA ARG A 17 18.77 -19.79 -27.89
C ARG A 17 19.32 -20.74 -26.84
N ARG A 18 19.81 -20.23 -25.71
CA ARG A 18 20.36 -21.05 -24.59
C ARG A 18 19.28 -21.92 -23.96
N THR A 19 18.06 -21.45 -23.90
CA THR A 19 16.94 -22.13 -23.24
C THR A 19 16.02 -22.85 -24.21
N LEU A 20 16.24 -22.74 -25.52
CA LEU A 20 15.36 -23.30 -26.56
C LEU A 20 15.24 -24.85 -26.46
N SER A 21 16.27 -25.54 -25.97
CA SER A 21 16.23 -26.99 -25.72
C SER A 21 15.15 -27.41 -24.70
N THR A 22 14.67 -26.48 -23.90
CA THR A 22 13.60 -26.72 -22.89
C THR A 22 12.19 -26.41 -23.44
N GLY A 23 12.06 -26.00 -24.69
CA GLY A 23 10.82 -25.61 -25.38
C GLY A 23 10.73 -24.11 -25.67
N SER A 24 10.05 -23.74 -26.76
CA SER A 24 9.96 -22.36 -27.24
C SER A 24 9.26 -21.43 -26.23
N SER A 25 8.17 -21.87 -25.61
CA SER A 25 7.44 -21.08 -24.59
C SER A 25 8.32 -20.77 -23.38
N ARG A 26 9.06 -21.78 -22.87
CA ARG A 26 9.95 -21.59 -21.72
C ARG A 26 11.14 -20.70 -22.06
N ALA A 27 11.65 -20.80 -23.29
CA ALA A 27 12.72 -19.93 -23.79
C ALA A 27 12.25 -18.47 -23.91
N LEU A 28 11.01 -18.25 -24.33
CA LEU A 28 10.40 -16.93 -24.35
C LEU A 28 10.25 -16.38 -22.93
N ASP A 29 9.69 -17.15 -22.02
CA ASP A 29 9.50 -16.74 -20.62
C ASP A 29 10.81 -16.25 -19.98
N GLU A 30 11.92 -16.95 -20.22
CA GLU A 30 13.22 -16.54 -19.69
C GLU A 30 13.68 -15.18 -20.25
N CYS A 31 13.45 -14.93 -21.53
CA CYS A 31 13.73 -13.64 -22.15
C CYS A 31 12.87 -12.52 -21.56
N LEU A 32 11.58 -12.79 -21.35
CA LEU A 32 10.63 -11.84 -20.82
C LEU A 32 10.94 -11.51 -19.35
N HIS A 33 11.35 -12.49 -18.55
CA HIS A 33 11.86 -12.26 -17.20
C HIS A 33 13.09 -11.36 -17.20
N HIS A 34 14.06 -11.61 -18.10
CA HIS A 34 15.23 -10.73 -18.25
C HIS A 34 14.82 -9.29 -18.57
N PHE A 35 13.90 -9.09 -19.50
CA PHE A 35 13.42 -7.75 -19.84
C PHE A 35 12.71 -7.07 -18.67
N LEU A 36 11.77 -7.75 -18.01
CA LEU A 36 11.01 -7.24 -16.89
C LEU A 36 11.90 -6.88 -15.69
N ASP A 37 13.03 -7.59 -15.53
CA ASP A 37 14.06 -7.31 -14.53
C ASP A 37 15.14 -6.33 -15.02
N GLN A 38 14.85 -5.58 -16.09
CA GLN A 38 15.71 -4.54 -16.66
C GLN A 38 17.09 -5.05 -17.14
N ARG A 39 17.17 -6.30 -17.56
CA ARG A 39 18.37 -6.87 -18.19
C ARG A 39 18.33 -6.65 -19.71
N PRO A 40 19.48 -6.51 -20.39
CA PRO A 40 20.81 -6.44 -19.82
C PRO A 40 21.01 -5.18 -18.95
N ALA A 41 21.78 -5.35 -17.87
CA ALA A 41 22.15 -4.23 -17.02
C ALA A 41 23.20 -3.35 -17.73
N GLY A 42 23.11 -2.04 -17.56
CA GLY A 42 24.10 -1.10 -18.10
C GLY A 42 23.71 0.34 -17.81
N LYS A 43 24.64 1.14 -17.28
CA LYS A 43 24.41 2.55 -16.92
C LYS A 43 23.95 3.42 -18.10
N HIS A 44 24.20 2.98 -19.35
CA HIS A 44 23.88 3.72 -20.58
C HIS A 44 22.69 3.15 -21.35
N LEU A 45 22.05 2.08 -20.86
CA LEU A 45 20.89 1.48 -21.49
C LEU A 45 19.62 2.03 -20.85
N SER A 46 18.79 2.70 -21.65
CA SER A 46 17.49 3.22 -21.22
C SER A 46 16.41 2.12 -21.24
N ALA A 47 15.26 2.40 -20.63
CA ALA A 47 14.08 1.56 -20.75
C ALA A 47 13.61 1.45 -22.21
N LEU A 48 13.69 2.55 -22.96
CA LEU A 48 13.38 2.58 -24.38
C LEU A 48 14.30 1.67 -25.21
N ASP A 49 15.64 1.68 -24.97
CA ASP A 49 16.55 0.80 -25.68
C ASP A 49 16.22 -0.67 -25.47
N ARG A 50 15.85 -1.05 -24.25
CA ARG A 50 15.41 -2.42 -23.91
C ARG A 50 14.10 -2.76 -24.59
N ALA A 51 13.14 -1.84 -24.60
CA ALA A 51 11.84 -2.02 -25.26
C ALA A 51 12.00 -2.23 -26.76
N ILE A 52 12.80 -1.39 -27.44
CA ILE A 52 13.12 -1.53 -28.87
C ILE A 52 13.81 -2.89 -29.13
N GLY A 53 14.79 -3.27 -28.30
CA GLY A 53 15.47 -4.55 -28.45
C GLY A 53 14.55 -5.76 -28.31
N LEU A 54 13.64 -5.73 -27.33
CA LEU A 54 12.66 -6.81 -27.14
C LEU A 54 11.66 -6.87 -28.29
N ALA A 55 11.07 -5.73 -28.66
CA ALA A 55 10.06 -5.66 -29.73
C ALA A 55 10.59 -6.08 -31.10
N SER A 56 11.90 -5.91 -31.33
CA SER A 56 12.55 -6.31 -32.57
C SER A 56 12.88 -7.81 -32.64
N ALA A 57 12.63 -8.58 -31.59
CA ALA A 57 12.98 -9.98 -31.56
C ALA A 57 12.00 -10.83 -32.41
N PRO A 58 12.52 -11.80 -33.20
CA PRO A 58 11.71 -12.59 -34.12
C PRO A 58 10.75 -13.55 -33.43
N PHE A 59 10.92 -13.89 -32.16
CA PHE A 59 10.01 -14.78 -31.43
C PHE A 59 8.59 -14.22 -31.26
N TRP A 60 8.38 -12.91 -31.40
CA TRP A 60 7.05 -12.32 -31.41
C TRP A 60 6.19 -12.75 -32.59
N TRP A 61 6.83 -13.23 -33.67
CA TRP A 61 6.15 -13.71 -34.86
C TRP A 61 5.78 -15.20 -34.81
N ASP A 62 6.22 -15.90 -33.72
CA ASP A 62 5.83 -17.28 -33.44
C ASP A 62 4.55 -17.32 -32.56
N PRO A 63 3.39 -17.65 -33.15
CA PRO A 63 2.13 -17.64 -32.40
C PRO A 63 2.09 -18.64 -31.25
N GLN A 64 2.79 -19.78 -31.37
CA GLN A 64 2.78 -20.82 -30.33
C GLN A 64 3.57 -20.39 -29.10
N ALA A 65 4.59 -19.56 -29.25
CA ALA A 65 5.38 -19.06 -28.14
C ALA A 65 4.65 -18.01 -27.32
N VAL A 66 3.77 -17.19 -27.94
CA VAL A 66 3.17 -15.99 -27.33
C VAL A 66 1.74 -16.23 -26.83
N GLN A 67 1.03 -17.23 -27.36
CA GLN A 67 -0.39 -17.43 -27.10
C GLN A 67 -0.67 -17.75 -25.64
N GLY A 68 -1.58 -16.96 -25.01
CA GLY A 68 -2.02 -17.17 -23.63
C GLY A 68 -1.00 -16.85 -22.53
N SER A 69 0.16 -16.26 -22.88
CA SER A 69 1.20 -15.91 -21.92
C SER A 69 0.89 -14.61 -21.20
N GLU A 70 0.57 -14.68 -19.89
CA GLU A 70 0.45 -13.49 -19.02
C GLU A 70 1.77 -12.69 -19.01
N LEU A 71 2.90 -13.38 -19.03
CA LEU A 71 4.22 -12.77 -19.04
C LEU A 71 4.49 -11.99 -20.32
N ALA A 72 4.04 -12.51 -21.46
CA ALA A 72 4.09 -11.78 -22.75
C ALA A 72 3.25 -10.52 -22.73
N SER A 73 2.01 -10.60 -22.20
CA SER A 73 1.15 -9.43 -22.02
C SER A 73 1.79 -8.37 -21.14
N LEU A 74 2.41 -8.78 -20.04
CA LEU A 74 3.10 -7.88 -19.10
C LEU A 74 4.33 -7.22 -19.73
N ALA A 75 5.16 -7.97 -20.43
CA ALA A 75 6.33 -7.44 -21.13
C ALA A 75 5.93 -6.48 -22.25
N LEU A 76 4.95 -6.88 -23.07
CA LEU A 76 4.41 -6.04 -24.14
C LEU A 76 3.81 -4.74 -23.59
N SER A 77 3.13 -4.78 -22.45
CA SER A 77 2.60 -3.56 -21.81
C SER A 77 3.69 -2.54 -21.50
N ARG A 78 4.89 -2.99 -21.10
CA ARG A 78 6.05 -2.12 -20.86
C ARG A 78 6.61 -1.52 -22.16
N VAL A 79 6.58 -2.30 -23.24
CA VAL A 79 6.97 -1.82 -24.58
C VAL A 79 5.99 -0.76 -25.09
N LEU A 80 4.69 -0.97 -24.88
CA LEU A 80 3.64 -0.05 -25.31
C LEU A 80 3.67 1.33 -24.61
N HIS A 81 4.47 1.52 -23.58
CA HIS A 81 4.70 2.86 -23.01
C HIS A 81 5.49 3.79 -23.93
N PHE A 82 6.12 3.25 -24.98
CA PHE A 82 6.95 3.98 -25.93
C PHE A 82 6.41 3.81 -27.35
N ASP A 83 5.80 4.84 -27.90
CA ASP A 83 5.15 4.80 -29.22
C ASP A 83 6.10 4.41 -30.37
N ASN A 84 7.40 4.64 -30.21
CA ASN A 84 8.45 4.33 -31.20
C ASN A 84 9.23 3.04 -30.91
N ALA A 85 8.82 2.25 -29.95
CA ALA A 85 9.53 1.01 -29.58
C ALA A 85 9.08 -0.20 -30.40
N ILE A 86 7.86 -0.20 -30.91
CA ILE A 86 7.21 -1.33 -31.59
C ILE A 86 6.53 -0.88 -32.88
N SER A 87 6.52 -1.73 -33.91
CA SER A 87 5.84 -1.44 -35.16
C SER A 87 4.35 -1.78 -35.09
N LEU A 88 3.54 -1.03 -35.84
CA LEU A 88 2.11 -1.33 -35.99
C LEU A 88 1.88 -2.70 -36.61
N ASP A 89 2.73 -3.11 -37.60
CA ASP A 89 2.62 -4.41 -38.25
C ASP A 89 2.74 -5.58 -37.26
N LEU A 90 3.65 -5.47 -36.29
CA LEU A 90 3.77 -6.49 -35.28
C LEU A 90 2.54 -6.51 -34.35
N LEU A 91 2.00 -5.36 -34.00
CA LEU A 91 0.78 -5.27 -33.17
C LEU A 91 -0.43 -5.87 -33.90
N VAL A 92 -0.60 -5.59 -35.20
CA VAL A 92 -1.64 -6.18 -36.03
C VAL A 92 -1.45 -7.71 -36.16
N HIS A 93 -0.21 -8.17 -36.33
CA HIS A 93 0.08 -9.60 -36.31
C HIS A 93 -0.35 -10.26 -34.96
N LEU A 94 0.00 -9.65 -33.84
CA LEU A 94 -0.38 -10.13 -32.51
C LEU A 94 -1.90 -10.07 -32.31
N ALA A 95 -2.57 -9.03 -32.79
CA ALA A 95 -4.02 -8.90 -32.75
C ALA A 95 -4.74 -10.09 -33.42
N ASN A 96 -4.19 -10.57 -34.55
CA ASN A 96 -4.77 -11.67 -35.32
C ASN A 96 -4.41 -13.05 -34.78
N ARG A 97 -3.23 -13.19 -34.16
CA ARG A 97 -2.70 -14.51 -33.74
C ARG A 97 -2.78 -14.78 -32.22
N SER A 98 -2.73 -13.73 -31.41
CA SER A 98 -2.76 -13.80 -29.95
C SER A 98 -3.56 -12.61 -29.37
N PRO A 99 -4.85 -12.47 -29.75
CA PRO A 99 -5.65 -11.29 -29.42
C PRO A 99 -5.73 -11.03 -27.93
N GLU A 100 -5.85 -12.07 -27.09
CA GLU A 100 -5.91 -11.93 -25.64
C GLU A 100 -4.61 -11.35 -25.08
N THR A 101 -3.45 -11.79 -25.55
CA THR A 101 -2.15 -11.26 -25.14
C THR A 101 -2.05 -9.75 -25.41
N LEU A 102 -2.50 -9.31 -26.58
CA LEU A 102 -2.47 -7.90 -26.95
C LEU A 102 -3.52 -7.09 -26.18
N ARG A 103 -4.75 -7.60 -25.99
CA ARG A 103 -5.79 -6.93 -25.19
C ARG A 103 -5.31 -6.69 -23.76
N TRP A 104 -4.72 -7.70 -23.14
CA TRP A 104 -4.13 -7.56 -21.80
C TRP A 104 -2.97 -6.58 -21.76
N ALA A 105 -2.11 -6.57 -22.78
CA ALA A 105 -1.02 -5.61 -22.86
C ALA A 105 -1.53 -4.16 -22.97
N ILE A 106 -2.59 -3.93 -23.76
CA ILE A 106 -3.26 -2.63 -23.87
C ILE A 106 -3.89 -2.23 -22.54
N ARG A 107 -4.59 -3.14 -21.86
CA ARG A 107 -5.18 -2.91 -20.53
C ARG A 107 -4.10 -2.55 -19.52
N TYR A 108 -3.05 -3.35 -19.36
CA TYR A 108 -1.96 -3.14 -18.41
C TYR A 108 -1.15 -1.87 -18.68
N SER A 109 -0.97 -1.46 -19.93
CA SER A 109 -0.27 -0.23 -20.31
C SER A 109 -1.17 1.00 -20.26
N LYS A 110 -2.49 0.82 -20.16
CA LYS A 110 -3.49 1.87 -20.32
C LYS A 110 -3.26 2.67 -21.61
N LEU A 111 -2.89 1.99 -22.69
CA LEU A 111 -2.61 2.65 -23.98
C LEU A 111 -3.81 3.48 -24.46
N PHE A 112 -5.03 3.06 -24.17
CA PHE A 112 -6.27 3.75 -24.56
C PHE A 112 -6.44 5.12 -23.86
N GLU A 113 -5.83 5.37 -22.69
CA GLU A 113 -5.83 6.70 -22.08
C GLU A 113 -4.97 7.71 -22.87
N ARG A 114 -4.08 7.22 -23.74
CA ARG A 114 -3.26 8.03 -24.63
C ARG A 114 -3.89 8.13 -26.04
N THR A 115 -5.06 8.76 -26.11
CA THR A 115 -5.87 8.85 -27.34
C THR A 115 -5.15 9.41 -28.56
N GLY A 116 -4.15 10.28 -28.34
CA GLY A 116 -3.26 10.82 -29.40
C GLY A 116 -2.08 9.93 -29.78
N SER A 117 -1.90 8.75 -29.17
CA SER A 117 -0.80 7.84 -29.52
C SER A 117 -0.97 7.27 -30.91
N PRO A 118 0.07 7.34 -31.79
CA PRO A 118 0.04 6.71 -33.12
C PRO A 118 -0.23 5.19 -33.06
N LEU A 119 0.18 4.52 -31.97
CA LEU A 119 -0.12 3.09 -31.79
C LEU A 119 -1.60 2.85 -31.57
N TRP A 120 -2.26 3.67 -30.73
CA TRP A 120 -3.68 3.54 -30.44
C TRP A 120 -4.53 3.84 -31.69
N THR A 121 -4.27 4.97 -32.33
CA THR A 121 -5.00 5.37 -33.54
C THR A 121 -4.77 4.40 -34.71
N GLY A 122 -3.53 3.91 -34.84
CA GLY A 122 -3.19 2.92 -35.87
C GLY A 122 -3.86 1.56 -35.66
N LEU A 123 -3.90 1.06 -34.42
CA LEU A 123 -4.61 -0.19 -34.08
C LEU A 123 -6.11 -0.08 -34.36
N ARG A 124 -6.75 1.02 -33.98
CA ARG A 124 -8.16 1.25 -34.28
C ARG A 124 -8.48 1.29 -35.75
N ALA A 125 -7.60 1.87 -36.56
CA ALA A 125 -7.78 1.93 -38.00
C ALA A 125 -7.51 0.59 -38.71
N ALA A 126 -6.66 -0.27 -38.12
CA ALA A 126 -6.24 -1.53 -38.75
C ALA A 126 -7.09 -2.75 -38.34
N LEU A 127 -7.84 -2.69 -37.23
CA LEU A 127 -8.55 -3.83 -36.66
C LEU A 127 -10.07 -3.63 -36.73
N GLU A 128 -10.69 -4.18 -37.79
CA GLU A 128 -12.13 -4.04 -38.09
C GLU A 128 -12.99 -5.19 -37.52
N GLU A 129 -12.38 -6.27 -37.01
CA GLU A 129 -13.12 -7.41 -36.44
C GLU A 129 -14.02 -6.99 -35.28
N GLU A 130 -15.22 -7.57 -35.20
CA GLU A 130 -16.24 -7.25 -34.18
C GLU A 130 -15.69 -7.31 -32.75
N GLY A 131 -14.89 -8.32 -32.43
CA GLY A 131 -14.30 -8.48 -31.09
C GLY A 131 -13.32 -7.36 -30.72
N TRP A 132 -12.64 -6.74 -31.68
CA TRP A 132 -11.80 -5.58 -31.47
C TRP A 132 -12.61 -4.29 -31.39
N GLN A 133 -13.66 -4.15 -32.21
CA GLN A 133 -14.55 -2.99 -32.14
C GLN A 133 -15.29 -2.90 -30.80
N ILE A 134 -15.73 -4.04 -30.24
CA ILE A 134 -16.28 -4.10 -28.88
C ILE A 134 -15.24 -3.65 -27.87
N PHE A 135 -14.01 -4.16 -27.95
CA PHE A 135 -12.92 -3.79 -27.03
C PHE A 135 -12.60 -2.30 -27.08
N PHE A 136 -12.48 -1.72 -28.26
CA PHE A 136 -12.24 -0.29 -28.45
C PHE A 136 -13.41 0.55 -27.92
N GLY A 137 -14.65 0.16 -28.22
CA GLY A 137 -15.84 0.84 -27.72
C GLY A 137 -15.96 0.82 -26.20
N VAL A 138 -15.54 -0.27 -25.54
CA VAL A 138 -15.46 -0.34 -24.08
C VAL A 138 -14.42 0.64 -23.55
N CYS A 139 -13.21 0.67 -24.12
CA CYS A 139 -12.15 1.60 -23.73
C CYS A 139 -12.59 3.06 -23.86
N GLU A 140 -13.27 3.40 -24.96
CA GLU A 140 -13.82 4.75 -25.18
C GLU A 140 -14.90 5.09 -24.16
N ARG A 141 -15.85 4.17 -23.97
CA ARG A 141 -16.94 4.38 -23.00
C ARG A 141 -16.42 4.63 -21.58
N LEU A 142 -15.36 3.92 -21.17
CA LEU A 142 -14.74 4.14 -19.86
C LEU A 142 -14.10 5.54 -19.75
N LEU A 143 -13.51 6.08 -20.82
CA LEU A 143 -12.96 7.43 -20.83
C LEU A 143 -14.04 8.51 -20.87
N GLU A 144 -15.06 8.34 -21.73
CA GLU A 144 -16.18 9.27 -21.85
C GLU A 144 -16.89 9.49 -20.52
N GLN A 145 -16.95 8.47 -19.66
CA GLN A 145 -17.55 8.56 -18.34
C GLN A 145 -16.77 9.46 -17.37
N LEU A 146 -15.49 9.76 -17.62
CA LEU A 146 -14.69 10.68 -16.79
C LEU A 146 -14.90 12.16 -17.18
N GLU A 147 -15.22 12.45 -18.44
CA GLU A 147 -15.28 13.82 -18.97
C GLU A 147 -16.22 14.75 -18.19
N PRO A 148 -17.47 14.34 -17.82
CA PRO A 148 -18.39 15.22 -17.08
C PRO A 148 -17.82 15.62 -15.71
N PHE A 149 -17.11 14.72 -15.05
CA PHE A 149 -16.49 15.01 -13.75
C PHE A 149 -15.25 15.89 -13.89
N ASP A 150 -14.45 15.70 -14.93
CA ASP A 150 -13.31 16.57 -15.24
C ASP A 150 -13.76 18.01 -15.52
N GLU A 151 -14.88 18.19 -16.24
CA GLU A 151 -15.49 19.52 -16.47
C GLU A 151 -15.98 20.16 -15.19
N LEU A 152 -16.70 19.41 -14.33
CA LEU A 152 -17.18 19.89 -13.04
C LEU A 152 -16.02 20.29 -12.10
N ILE A 153 -14.99 19.45 -12.03
CA ILE A 153 -13.79 19.71 -11.25
C ILE A 153 -13.09 20.99 -11.74
N PHE A 154 -12.88 21.13 -13.06
CA PHE A 154 -12.27 22.30 -13.65
C PHE A 154 -13.06 23.59 -13.37
N LYS A 155 -14.39 23.54 -13.49
CA LYS A 155 -15.28 24.65 -13.20
C LYS A 155 -15.21 25.06 -11.72
N ALA A 156 -15.28 24.11 -10.81
CA ALA A 156 -15.23 24.35 -9.38
C ALA A 156 -13.85 24.87 -8.95
N GLU A 157 -12.75 24.34 -9.48
CA GLU A 157 -11.39 24.85 -9.22
C GLU A 157 -11.21 26.30 -9.69
N ASN A 158 -11.78 26.66 -10.84
CA ASN A 158 -11.73 28.05 -11.33
C ASN A 158 -12.52 29.01 -10.42
N GLN A 159 -13.66 28.57 -9.87
CA GLN A 159 -14.42 29.36 -8.89
C GLN A 159 -13.64 29.58 -7.59
N LEU A 160 -12.89 28.56 -7.15
CA LEU A 160 -12.11 28.56 -5.89
C LEU A 160 -10.65 29.07 -6.09
N LYS A 161 -10.28 29.51 -7.28
CA LYS A 161 -8.90 29.90 -7.63
C LYS A 161 -8.37 31.04 -6.75
N HIS A 162 -9.25 31.95 -6.32
CA HIS A 162 -8.91 33.11 -5.49
C HIS A 162 -8.53 32.72 -4.06
N LEU A 163 -8.96 31.57 -3.56
CA LEU A 163 -8.61 31.11 -2.21
C LEU A 163 -7.13 30.79 -2.10
N SER A 164 -6.51 31.25 -1.03
CA SER A 164 -5.18 30.80 -0.62
C SER A 164 -5.23 29.33 -0.15
N LEU A 165 -4.06 28.72 0.05
CA LEU A 165 -3.99 27.35 0.57
C LEU A 165 -4.67 27.22 1.94
N LEU A 166 -4.42 28.17 2.86
CA LEU A 166 -5.00 28.13 4.21
C LEU A 166 -6.53 28.24 4.17
N GLU A 167 -7.07 29.12 3.33
CA GLU A 167 -8.51 29.32 3.17
C GLU A 167 -9.17 28.06 2.62
N LEU A 168 -8.58 27.43 1.59
CA LEU A 168 -9.07 26.14 1.07
C LEU A 168 -9.08 25.06 2.16
N LEU A 169 -7.98 24.94 2.94
CA LEU A 169 -7.91 23.97 4.05
C LEU A 169 -8.97 24.25 5.12
N SER A 170 -9.28 25.52 5.40
CA SER A 170 -10.33 25.92 6.34
C SER A 170 -11.71 25.40 5.90
N TYR A 171 -12.08 25.60 4.64
CA TYR A 171 -13.34 25.08 4.08
C TYR A 171 -13.37 23.54 4.04
N LEU A 172 -12.29 22.91 3.58
CA LEU A 172 -12.17 21.46 3.57
C LEU A 172 -12.38 20.86 4.96
N SER A 173 -11.82 21.52 5.99
CA SER A 173 -11.93 21.05 7.37
C SER A 173 -13.38 21.03 7.88
N VAL A 174 -14.22 21.95 7.44
CA VAL A 174 -15.65 21.97 7.80
C VAL A 174 -16.43 20.87 7.09
N LEU A 175 -16.26 20.77 5.76
CA LEU A 175 -17.00 19.80 4.94
C LEU A 175 -16.65 18.34 5.30
N ALA A 176 -15.44 18.08 5.73
CA ALA A 176 -15.02 16.74 6.13
C ALA A 176 -15.80 16.17 7.31
N TYR A 177 -16.36 17.01 8.18
CA TYR A 177 -17.19 16.57 9.31
C TYR A 177 -18.56 16.05 8.87
N GLN A 178 -18.98 16.26 7.62
CA GLN A 178 -20.19 15.64 7.09
C GLN A 178 -20.10 14.09 7.13
N ALA A 179 -18.91 13.54 7.03
CA ALA A 179 -18.69 12.10 7.15
C ALA A 179 -19.03 11.50 8.53
N PHE A 180 -19.19 12.34 9.55
CA PHE A 180 -19.51 11.91 10.92
C PHE A 180 -20.97 12.18 11.31
N THR A 181 -21.82 12.56 10.36
CA THR A 181 -23.23 12.87 10.60
C THR A 181 -24.10 11.62 10.64
N ASP A 182 -23.71 10.57 9.93
CA ASP A 182 -24.41 9.31 9.93
C ASP A 182 -23.88 8.38 11.01
N GLU A 183 -24.76 7.63 11.68
CA GLU A 183 -24.40 6.59 12.65
C GLU A 183 -23.74 5.37 11.97
N VAL A 184 -23.90 5.26 10.66
CA VAL A 184 -23.17 4.29 9.84
C VAL A 184 -21.70 4.72 9.80
N GLN A 185 -20.86 3.90 10.36
CA GLN A 185 -19.41 4.12 10.44
C GLN A 185 -18.86 4.67 9.12
N ALA A 186 -18.08 5.74 9.24
CA ALA A 186 -17.32 6.28 8.12
C ALA A 186 -16.61 5.13 7.39
N ASP A 187 -16.75 5.11 6.07
CA ASP A 187 -16.20 4.10 5.17
C ASP A 187 -14.75 3.72 5.56
N PRO A 188 -14.50 2.49 6.05
CA PRO A 188 -13.16 2.07 6.44
C PRO A 188 -12.20 1.95 5.25
N SER A 189 -12.69 2.06 4.02
CA SER A 189 -11.89 1.96 2.79
C SER A 189 -10.84 3.06 2.64
N GLY A 190 -10.96 4.15 3.40
CA GLY A 190 -10.06 5.31 3.29
C GLY A 190 -10.25 6.13 2.01
N GLN A 191 -11.28 5.85 1.22
CA GLN A 191 -11.56 6.51 -0.06
C GLN A 191 -11.90 8.00 0.13
N GLN A 192 -12.57 8.33 1.22
CA GLN A 192 -12.87 9.72 1.57
C GLN A 192 -11.59 10.57 1.73
N TRP A 193 -10.53 9.99 2.32
CA TRP A 193 -9.25 10.68 2.50
C TRP A 193 -8.56 10.95 1.17
N GLU A 194 -8.73 10.09 0.19
CA GLU A 194 -8.13 10.26 -1.14
C GLU A 194 -8.72 11.45 -1.88
N VAL A 195 -10.02 11.72 -1.73
CA VAL A 195 -10.68 12.92 -2.31
C VAL A 195 -10.00 14.19 -1.80
N TYR A 196 -9.91 14.34 -0.48
CA TYR A 196 -9.26 15.50 0.13
C TYR A 196 -7.78 15.60 -0.23
N ASN A 197 -7.08 14.45 -0.23
CA ASN A 197 -5.68 14.38 -0.63
C ASN A 197 -5.49 14.91 -2.06
N ARG A 198 -6.30 14.49 -3.02
CA ARG A 198 -6.24 14.96 -4.42
C ARG A 198 -6.49 16.45 -4.54
N ILE A 199 -7.51 16.97 -3.88
CA ILE A 199 -7.83 18.41 -3.92
C ILE A 199 -6.65 19.22 -3.38
N ILE A 200 -6.08 18.83 -2.24
CA ILE A 200 -4.92 19.52 -1.65
C ILE A 200 -3.70 19.44 -2.58
N LEU A 201 -3.39 18.26 -3.13
CA LEU A 201 -2.25 18.09 -4.03
C LEU A 201 -2.39 18.92 -5.32
N ARG A 202 -3.60 19.01 -5.89
CA ARG A 202 -3.87 19.88 -7.05
C ARG A 202 -3.70 21.35 -6.70
N LYS A 203 -4.20 21.80 -5.54
CA LYS A 203 -3.95 23.17 -5.06
C LYS A 203 -2.48 23.46 -4.88
N LEU A 204 -1.70 22.54 -4.30
CA LEU A 204 -0.25 22.70 -4.10
C LEU A 204 0.52 22.87 -5.42
N GLN A 205 0.05 22.31 -6.54
CA GLN A 205 0.67 22.53 -7.86
C GLN A 205 0.54 23.98 -8.34
N THR A 206 -0.50 24.69 -7.89
CA THR A 206 -0.79 26.08 -8.30
C THR A 206 -0.38 27.12 -7.28
N CYS A 207 -0.07 26.73 -6.02
CA CYS A 207 0.34 27.63 -4.95
C CYS A 207 1.56 28.47 -5.32
N GLN A 208 1.58 29.71 -4.83
CA GLN A 208 2.70 30.66 -4.95
C GLN A 208 3.50 30.72 -3.65
N GLU A 209 4.64 31.38 -3.65
CA GLU A 209 5.50 31.54 -2.46
C GLU A 209 4.75 32.22 -1.30
N GLU A 210 3.83 33.12 -1.61
CA GLU A 210 3.01 33.86 -0.65
C GLU A 210 2.06 32.96 0.14
N ASP A 211 1.59 31.88 -0.43
CA ASP A 211 0.71 30.91 0.24
C ASP A 211 1.39 30.28 1.46
N PHE A 212 2.72 30.18 1.41
CA PHE A 212 3.52 29.59 2.47
C PHE A 212 4.12 30.61 3.47
N ARG A 213 3.92 31.91 3.24
CA ARG A 213 4.35 32.98 4.15
C ARG A 213 3.23 33.33 5.12
N LEU A 214 3.09 32.52 6.15
CA LEU A 214 2.05 32.68 7.16
C LEU A 214 2.62 33.31 8.44
N ASN A 215 1.97 34.39 8.90
CA ASN A 215 2.21 35.02 10.19
C ASN A 215 0.87 35.09 10.97
N GLU A 216 0.92 35.51 12.23
CA GLU A 216 -0.23 35.57 13.12
C GLU A 216 -1.36 36.49 12.56
N LEU A 217 -1.02 37.64 11.97
CA LEU A 217 -1.99 38.57 11.40
C LEU A 217 -2.72 37.96 10.19
N ARG A 218 -1.98 37.29 9.30
CA ARG A 218 -2.58 36.58 8.14
C ARG A 218 -3.45 35.41 8.61
N LEU A 219 -2.93 34.61 9.55
CA LEU A 219 -3.68 33.49 10.13
C LEU A 219 -5.01 33.99 10.74
N GLY A 220 -4.94 34.96 11.66
CA GLY A 220 -6.12 35.50 12.33
C GLY A 220 -7.11 36.16 11.35
N ARG A 221 -6.62 36.86 10.33
CA ARG A 221 -7.47 37.47 9.29
C ARG A 221 -8.18 36.38 8.47
N SER A 222 -7.45 35.38 7.99
CA SER A 222 -7.99 34.29 7.20
C SER A 222 -9.08 33.53 7.98
N LEU A 223 -8.81 33.15 9.21
CA LEU A 223 -9.78 32.44 10.06
C LEU A 223 -11.02 33.30 10.36
N LYS A 224 -10.85 34.59 10.60
CA LYS A 224 -11.96 35.51 10.83
C LYS A 224 -12.84 35.69 9.58
N GLN A 225 -12.24 35.73 8.39
CA GLN A 225 -12.98 35.98 7.14
C GLN A 225 -13.60 34.69 6.56
N HIS A 226 -12.97 33.54 6.71
CA HIS A 226 -13.36 32.33 6.00
C HIS A 226 -13.88 31.19 6.90
N LEU A 227 -13.55 31.18 8.19
CA LEU A 227 -14.01 30.12 9.10
C LEU A 227 -15.08 30.63 10.09
N ALA A 228 -14.87 31.78 10.72
CA ALA A 228 -15.79 32.31 11.71
C ALA A 228 -17.23 32.55 11.18
N PRO A 229 -17.45 33.09 9.96
CA PRO A 229 -18.80 33.28 9.43
C PRO A 229 -19.57 31.98 9.23
N ILE A 230 -18.86 30.88 8.99
CA ILE A 230 -19.49 29.55 8.85
C ILE A 230 -19.87 28.99 10.22
N LEU A 231 -18.95 29.04 11.18
CA LEU A 231 -19.12 28.42 12.49
C LEU A 231 -20.09 29.16 13.40
N PHE A 232 -20.12 30.50 13.31
CA PHE A 232 -20.89 31.34 14.22
C PHE A 232 -22.13 31.92 13.57
N MET A 233 -22.45 31.53 12.33
CA MET A 233 -23.69 31.85 11.62
C MET A 233 -24.12 33.33 11.77
N GLU A 234 -23.24 34.26 11.34
CA GLU A 234 -23.60 35.67 11.23
C GLU A 234 -24.44 35.87 9.94
N PRO A 235 -25.77 35.88 10.03
CA PRO A 235 -26.60 36.01 8.84
C PRO A 235 -26.53 37.45 8.30
N GLY A 236 -26.39 37.56 6.99
CA GLY A 236 -26.59 38.83 6.27
C GLY A 236 -25.37 39.72 6.08
N THR A 237 -24.18 39.25 6.42
CA THR A 237 -22.92 39.92 6.04
C THR A 237 -22.46 39.53 4.64
N ALA A 238 -21.72 40.40 3.94
CA ALA A 238 -21.15 40.07 2.63
C ALA A 238 -20.21 38.86 2.74
N ASP A 239 -19.42 38.78 3.83
CA ASP A 239 -18.49 37.69 4.11
C ASP A 239 -19.21 36.33 4.23
N SER A 240 -20.41 36.30 4.85
CA SER A 240 -21.18 35.06 4.98
C SER A 240 -21.76 34.55 3.64
N ALA A 241 -22.10 35.46 2.72
CA ALA A 241 -22.55 35.09 1.38
C ALA A 241 -21.41 34.51 0.54
N GLU A 242 -20.23 35.11 0.60
CA GLU A 242 -19.03 34.61 -0.07
C GLU A 242 -18.60 33.27 0.48
N CYS A 243 -18.55 33.11 1.80
CA CYS A 243 -18.22 31.83 2.44
C CYS A 243 -19.20 30.71 2.02
N ARG A 244 -20.49 31.02 1.89
CA ARG A 244 -21.50 30.05 1.45
C ARG A 244 -21.24 29.63 0.00
N ALA A 245 -20.99 30.57 -0.91
CA ALA A 245 -20.69 30.30 -2.31
C ALA A 245 -19.42 29.45 -2.46
N ASN A 246 -18.39 29.72 -1.63
CA ASN A 246 -17.17 28.91 -1.61
C ASN A 246 -17.42 27.50 -1.09
N LEU A 247 -18.23 27.31 -0.04
CA LEU A 247 -18.63 25.99 0.46
C LEU A 247 -19.41 25.18 -0.59
N GLU A 248 -20.36 25.83 -1.28
CA GLU A 248 -21.15 25.20 -2.34
C GLU A 248 -20.23 24.73 -3.50
N SER A 249 -19.32 25.62 -3.95
CA SER A 249 -18.36 25.27 -5.00
C SER A 249 -17.42 24.15 -4.57
N LEU A 250 -16.99 24.13 -3.31
CA LEU A 250 -16.11 23.11 -2.78
C LEU A 250 -16.85 21.77 -2.58
N ALA A 251 -18.13 21.81 -2.19
CA ALA A 251 -18.95 20.60 -2.11
C ALA A 251 -19.11 19.94 -3.48
N VAL A 252 -19.32 20.73 -4.55
CA VAL A 252 -19.30 20.23 -5.93
C VAL A 252 -17.93 19.63 -6.29
N LEU A 253 -16.84 20.30 -5.93
CA LEU A 253 -15.48 19.80 -6.18
C LEU A 253 -15.22 18.46 -5.48
N ILE A 254 -15.65 18.32 -4.23
CA ILE A 254 -15.53 17.08 -3.45
C ILE A 254 -16.36 15.97 -4.11
N ALA A 255 -17.64 16.22 -4.40
CA ALA A 255 -18.53 15.23 -5.00
C ALA A 255 -18.01 14.77 -6.38
N ALA A 256 -17.65 15.71 -7.26
CA ALA A 256 -17.12 15.38 -8.58
C ALA A 256 -15.77 14.65 -8.52
N THR A 257 -14.91 14.99 -7.55
CA THR A 257 -13.64 14.28 -7.33
C THR A 257 -13.88 12.87 -6.81
N HIS A 258 -14.86 12.66 -5.93
CA HIS A 258 -15.25 11.34 -5.42
C HIS A 258 -15.73 10.44 -6.56
N GLU A 259 -16.73 10.89 -7.32
CA GLU A 259 -17.25 10.14 -8.47
C GLU A 259 -16.14 9.80 -9.47
N ARG A 260 -15.26 10.76 -9.76
CA ARG A 260 -14.13 10.53 -10.65
C ARG A 260 -13.18 9.45 -10.14
N ILE A 261 -12.93 9.39 -8.82
CA ILE A 261 -12.12 8.34 -8.19
C ILE A 261 -12.79 6.97 -8.34
N ASP A 262 -14.10 6.89 -8.17
CA ASP A 262 -14.86 5.64 -8.32
C ASP A 262 -14.80 5.12 -9.76
N TYR A 263 -14.96 6.00 -10.75
CA TYR A 263 -14.77 5.63 -12.16
C TYR A 263 -13.33 5.24 -12.50
N GLU A 264 -12.33 5.92 -11.93
CA GLU A 264 -10.93 5.47 -12.04
C GLU A 264 -10.73 4.09 -11.41
N GLY A 265 -11.45 3.80 -10.32
CA GLY A 265 -11.51 2.47 -9.71
C GLY A 265 -12.02 1.41 -10.70
N SER A 266 -13.08 1.72 -11.44
CA SER A 266 -13.63 0.86 -12.50
C SER A 266 -12.63 0.65 -13.64
N ILE A 267 -11.93 1.71 -14.08
CA ILE A 267 -10.86 1.59 -15.08
C ILE A 267 -9.71 0.71 -14.55
N ASN A 268 -9.32 0.87 -13.29
CA ASN A 268 -8.29 0.04 -12.68
C ASN A 268 -8.74 -1.43 -12.55
N TRP A 269 -9.99 -1.67 -12.23
CA TRP A 269 -10.58 -2.99 -12.24
C TRP A 269 -10.51 -3.62 -13.63
N PHE A 270 -10.95 -2.91 -14.69
CA PHE A 270 -10.79 -3.34 -16.08
C PHE A 270 -9.34 -3.62 -16.42
N CYS A 271 -8.41 -2.75 -16.03
CA CYS A 271 -7.00 -2.87 -16.43
C CYS A 271 -6.25 -3.98 -15.71
N PHE A 272 -6.53 -4.24 -14.44
CA PHE A 272 -5.62 -5.00 -13.57
C PHE A 272 -6.23 -6.25 -12.92
N ASP A 273 -7.56 -6.46 -13.07
CA ASP A 273 -8.20 -7.68 -12.57
C ASP A 273 -8.47 -8.67 -13.72
N SER A 274 -7.90 -9.88 -13.59
CA SER A 274 -8.04 -10.93 -14.59
C SER A 274 -9.45 -11.51 -14.71
N GLU A 275 -10.29 -11.30 -13.70
CA GLU A 275 -11.69 -11.77 -13.68
C GLU A 275 -12.66 -10.76 -14.24
N CYS A 276 -12.24 -9.51 -14.45
CA CYS A 276 -13.05 -8.48 -15.04
C CYS A 276 -13.34 -8.77 -16.50
N ARG A 277 -14.63 -8.98 -16.82
CA ARG A 277 -15.19 -9.13 -18.16
C ARG A 277 -15.79 -7.82 -18.64
N TYR A 278 -15.99 -7.73 -19.94
CA TYR A 278 -16.55 -6.52 -20.54
C TYR A 278 -17.49 -6.85 -21.70
N GLN A 279 -18.44 -5.99 -21.91
CA GLN A 279 -19.40 -6.05 -23.03
C GLN A 279 -19.84 -4.65 -23.41
N LEU A 280 -20.41 -4.53 -24.60
CA LEU A 280 -20.99 -3.27 -25.08
C LEU A 280 -22.42 -3.54 -25.57
N LYS A 281 -23.35 -3.74 -24.62
CA LYS A 281 -24.76 -3.97 -24.88
C LYS A 281 -25.61 -2.85 -24.26
N PRO A 282 -26.60 -2.32 -24.98
CA PRO A 282 -27.49 -1.31 -24.46
C PRO A 282 -28.23 -1.79 -23.21
N GLY A 283 -28.19 -1.00 -22.12
CA GLY A 283 -28.88 -1.29 -20.86
C GLY A 283 -28.20 -2.31 -19.95
N GLU A 284 -27.08 -2.89 -20.36
CA GLU A 284 -26.27 -3.79 -19.51
C GLU A 284 -25.01 -3.09 -19.00
N PRO A 285 -24.45 -3.53 -17.84
CA PRO A 285 -23.19 -3.01 -17.35
C PRO A 285 -22.05 -3.25 -18.36
N VAL A 286 -21.21 -2.24 -18.56
CA VAL A 286 -20.03 -2.36 -19.47
C VAL A 286 -19.01 -3.34 -18.90
N LEU A 287 -18.80 -3.32 -17.59
CA LEU A 287 -17.90 -4.22 -16.85
C LEU A 287 -18.71 -5.13 -15.93
N TYR A 288 -18.34 -6.39 -15.86
CA TYR A 288 -18.98 -7.36 -14.98
C TYR A 288 -18.02 -8.49 -14.59
N ASN A 289 -18.38 -9.27 -13.58
CA ASN A 289 -17.72 -10.53 -13.23
C ASN A 289 -18.57 -11.70 -13.71
N ASP A 290 -17.95 -12.71 -14.31
CA ASP A 290 -18.62 -13.96 -14.67
C ASP A 290 -19.04 -14.79 -13.45
N THR A 291 -18.30 -14.63 -12.35
CA THR A 291 -18.50 -15.37 -11.11
C THR A 291 -18.46 -14.44 -9.91
N GLU A 292 -19.12 -14.85 -8.83
CA GLU A 292 -19.00 -14.12 -7.54
C GLU A 292 -17.61 -14.29 -6.88
N GLU A 293 -16.76 -15.18 -7.41
CA GLU A 293 -15.49 -15.55 -6.80
C GLU A 293 -14.52 -14.36 -6.67
N GLY A 294 -14.47 -13.46 -7.66
CA GLY A 294 -13.60 -12.29 -7.61
C GLY A 294 -13.97 -11.32 -6.50
N ALA A 295 -15.26 -10.98 -6.40
CA ALA A 295 -15.78 -10.14 -5.33
C ALA A 295 -15.62 -10.83 -3.96
N GLU A 296 -15.84 -12.15 -3.90
CA GLU A 296 -15.68 -12.93 -2.67
C GLU A 296 -14.21 -13.00 -2.23
N ARG A 297 -13.27 -13.09 -3.16
CA ARG A 297 -11.83 -13.03 -2.84
C ARG A 297 -11.45 -11.74 -2.13
N TRP A 298 -11.93 -10.59 -2.60
CA TRP A 298 -11.68 -9.30 -1.94
C TRP A 298 -12.37 -9.22 -0.57
N ARG A 299 -13.61 -9.71 -0.46
CA ARG A 299 -14.32 -9.80 0.83
C ARG A 299 -13.58 -10.69 1.83
N ARG A 300 -13.06 -11.86 1.40
CA ARG A 300 -12.23 -12.73 2.24
C ARG A 300 -10.94 -12.05 2.68
N THR A 301 -10.30 -11.30 1.80
CA THR A 301 -9.10 -10.54 2.17
C THR A 301 -9.43 -9.49 3.24
N GLY A 302 -10.53 -8.77 3.12
CA GLY A 302 -11.02 -7.84 4.15
C GLY A 302 -11.25 -8.55 5.49
N ARG A 303 -11.98 -9.69 5.50
CA ARG A 303 -12.19 -10.50 6.71
C ARG A 303 -10.87 -10.97 7.34
N LYS A 304 -9.88 -11.41 6.53
CA LYS A 304 -8.55 -11.75 7.07
C LYS A 304 -7.86 -10.57 7.75
N HIS A 305 -7.97 -9.37 7.19
CA HIS A 305 -7.45 -8.16 7.84
C HIS A 305 -8.10 -7.90 9.20
N ASP A 306 -9.43 -8.01 9.30
CA ASP A 306 -10.15 -7.81 10.55
C ASP A 306 -9.75 -8.86 11.61
N LEU A 307 -9.64 -10.13 11.21
CA LEU A 307 -9.20 -11.20 12.10
C LEU A 307 -7.76 -10.97 12.60
N LEU A 308 -6.85 -10.57 11.72
CA LEU A 308 -5.47 -10.25 12.11
C LEU A 308 -5.40 -9.00 12.97
N TRP A 309 -6.31 -8.04 12.78
CA TRP A 309 -6.42 -6.90 13.70
C TRP A 309 -6.75 -7.35 15.12
N HIS A 310 -7.71 -8.28 15.28
CA HIS A 310 -8.05 -8.89 16.59
C HIS A 310 -6.89 -9.67 17.16
N TYR A 311 -6.20 -10.47 16.37
CA TYR A 311 -5.01 -11.22 16.77
C TYR A 311 -3.96 -10.30 17.41
N TRP A 312 -3.58 -9.24 16.73
CA TRP A 312 -2.56 -8.31 17.23
C TRP A 312 -3.04 -7.50 18.42
N MET A 313 -4.33 -7.18 18.53
CA MET A 313 -4.91 -6.53 19.69
C MET A 313 -4.88 -7.45 20.93
N ASN A 314 -5.29 -8.70 20.77
CA ASN A 314 -5.22 -9.69 21.86
C ASN A 314 -3.78 -9.92 22.33
N ARG A 315 -2.83 -9.98 21.40
CA ARG A 315 -1.39 -10.05 21.71
C ARG A 315 -0.90 -8.81 22.47
N ALA A 316 -1.36 -7.63 22.10
CA ALA A 316 -0.99 -6.38 22.79
C ALA A 316 -1.57 -6.32 24.20
N VAL A 317 -2.80 -6.80 24.40
CA VAL A 317 -3.40 -6.89 25.74
C VAL A 317 -2.63 -7.88 26.61
N GLN A 318 -2.24 -9.04 26.06
CA GLN A 318 -1.43 -10.02 26.79
C GLN A 318 -0.06 -9.43 27.18
N GLU A 319 0.62 -8.75 26.27
CA GLU A 319 1.89 -8.06 26.55
C GLU A 319 1.75 -7.00 27.64
N LEU A 320 0.63 -6.24 27.64
CA LEU A 320 0.34 -5.29 28.69
C LEU A 320 0.21 -5.96 30.07
N ILE A 321 -0.46 -7.12 30.11
CA ILE A 321 -0.64 -7.91 31.33
C ILE A 321 0.71 -8.48 31.82
N ASP A 322 1.43 -9.15 30.89
CA ASP A 322 2.69 -9.83 31.20
C ASP A 322 3.79 -8.86 31.63
N SER A 323 3.79 -7.62 31.13
CA SER A 323 4.72 -6.55 31.55
C SER A 323 4.36 -5.92 32.89
N GLY A 324 3.22 -6.25 33.48
CA GLY A 324 2.71 -5.65 34.72
C GLY A 324 2.13 -4.23 34.57
N MET A 325 2.16 -3.68 33.37
CA MET A 325 1.66 -2.32 33.07
C MET A 325 0.14 -2.19 33.18
N ALA A 326 -0.59 -3.31 33.14
CA ALA A 326 -2.06 -3.30 33.24
C ALA A 326 -2.56 -2.74 34.57
N GLY A 327 -1.77 -2.88 35.68
CA GLY A 327 -2.09 -2.35 36.98
C GLY A 327 -1.51 -0.96 37.29
N GLU A 328 -0.70 -0.41 36.36
CA GLU A 328 -0.01 0.86 36.59
C GLU A 328 -0.86 2.05 36.11
N MET A 329 -0.77 3.18 36.83
CA MET A 329 -1.38 4.44 36.44
C MET A 329 -0.61 5.06 35.26
N ILE A 330 -1.23 5.11 34.10
CA ILE A 330 -0.62 5.73 32.91
C ILE A 330 -1.08 7.19 32.79
N GLY A 331 -0.19 8.12 33.10
CA GLY A 331 -0.45 9.56 33.13
C GLY A 331 -1.28 10.00 34.32
N SER A 332 -2.19 10.99 34.11
CA SER A 332 -3.09 11.46 35.20
C SER A 332 -4.29 10.52 35.37
N ALA A 333 -4.89 10.49 36.56
CA ALA A 333 -6.08 9.68 36.84
C ALA A 333 -7.25 10.01 35.89
N GLU A 334 -7.42 11.27 35.54
CA GLU A 334 -8.47 11.74 34.59
C GLU A 334 -8.32 11.18 33.16
N ASN A 335 -7.08 10.97 32.73
CA ASN A 335 -6.77 10.53 31.36
C ASN A 335 -6.24 9.09 31.33
N HIS A 336 -6.26 8.35 32.45
CA HIS A 336 -5.71 7.01 32.55
C HIS A 336 -6.26 6.04 31.48
N GLU A 337 -7.58 5.96 31.34
CA GLU A 337 -8.23 5.05 30.38
C GLU A 337 -7.82 5.35 28.93
N LEU A 338 -7.77 6.62 28.56
CA LEU A 338 -7.35 7.03 27.22
C LEU A 338 -5.86 6.75 26.96
N ASN A 339 -5.04 7.04 27.96
CA ASN A 339 -3.61 6.77 27.87
C ASN A 339 -3.34 5.26 27.79
N GLN A 340 -4.09 4.45 28.55
CA GLN A 340 -4.02 2.98 28.48
C GLN A 340 -4.45 2.46 27.12
N LEU A 341 -5.55 2.98 26.56
CA LEU A 341 -6.00 2.64 25.21
C LEU A 341 -4.95 2.99 24.15
N ALA A 342 -4.36 4.20 24.22
CA ALA A 342 -3.29 4.61 23.31
C ALA A 342 -2.05 3.71 23.46
N TYR A 343 -1.72 3.31 24.67
CA TYR A 343 -0.60 2.42 24.94
C TYR A 343 -0.82 1.01 24.36
N ILE A 344 -2.01 0.43 24.54
CA ILE A 344 -2.38 -0.87 23.94
C ILE A 344 -2.28 -0.81 22.40
N LYS A 345 -2.84 0.23 21.77
CA LYS A 345 -2.73 0.43 20.33
C LYS A 345 -1.27 0.59 19.87
N THR A 346 -0.45 1.25 20.67
CA THR A 346 1.00 1.38 20.46
C THR A 346 1.68 0.01 20.52
N LEU A 347 1.41 -0.80 21.53
CA LEU A 347 1.93 -2.17 21.65
C LEU A 347 1.51 -3.02 20.44
N ARG A 348 0.24 -2.97 20.06
CA ARG A 348 -0.25 -3.68 18.87
C ARG A 348 0.58 -3.35 17.63
N SER A 349 0.73 -2.06 17.34
CA SER A 349 1.45 -1.60 16.15
C SER A 349 2.94 -1.92 16.23
N LYS A 350 3.55 -1.79 17.42
CA LYS A 350 4.95 -2.13 17.67
C LYS A 350 5.21 -3.62 17.43
N LEU A 351 4.42 -4.50 18.06
CA LEU A 351 4.55 -5.96 17.94
C LEU A 351 4.46 -6.39 16.46
N GLN A 352 3.47 -5.88 15.74
CA GLN A 352 3.27 -6.21 14.33
C GLN A 352 4.42 -5.70 13.45
N LEU A 353 4.85 -4.43 13.62
CA LEU A 353 5.97 -3.84 12.87
C LEU A 353 7.27 -4.60 13.11
N GLN A 354 7.56 -4.98 14.34
CA GLN A 354 8.78 -5.70 14.69
C GLN A 354 8.73 -7.15 14.21
N THR A 355 7.65 -7.89 14.49
CA THR A 355 7.55 -9.33 14.21
C THR A 355 7.40 -9.63 12.71
N ILE A 356 6.55 -8.85 12.02
CA ILE A 356 6.22 -9.12 10.62
C ILE A 356 7.11 -8.37 9.65
N TYR A 357 7.41 -7.10 9.96
CA TYR A 357 8.14 -6.23 9.03
C TYR A 357 9.61 -6.04 9.39
N GLY A 358 10.07 -6.58 10.51
CA GLY A 358 11.47 -6.50 10.94
C GLY A 358 11.93 -5.09 11.29
N VAL A 359 11.00 -4.19 11.65
CA VAL A 359 11.33 -2.82 12.03
C VAL A 359 12.08 -2.83 13.36
N GLU A 360 13.20 -2.14 13.42
CA GLU A 360 14.04 -2.06 14.60
C GLU A 360 13.40 -1.23 15.72
N GLU A 361 13.82 -1.47 16.98
CA GLU A 361 13.39 -0.69 18.15
C GLU A 361 13.72 0.80 18.01
N HIS A 362 14.82 1.13 17.33
CA HIS A 362 15.26 2.50 17.10
C HIS A 362 15.21 2.83 15.60
N LEU A 363 14.34 3.75 15.23
CA LEU A 363 14.23 4.23 13.87
C LEU A 363 15.35 5.22 13.56
N SER A 364 16.08 4.97 12.48
CA SER A 364 17.04 5.93 11.90
C SER A 364 16.30 6.81 10.88
N LEU A 365 16.10 8.07 11.22
CA LEU A 365 15.39 9.03 10.38
C LEU A 365 16.28 9.66 9.30
N GLY A 366 15.65 10.35 8.36
CA GLY A 366 16.32 10.95 7.20
C GLY A 366 17.44 11.94 7.49
N ASP A 367 17.45 12.52 8.66
CA ASP A 367 18.48 13.47 9.14
C ASP A 367 19.58 12.83 9.98
N GLY A 368 19.55 11.50 10.13
CA GLY A 368 20.50 10.74 10.94
C GLY A 368 20.11 10.62 12.43
N SER A 369 19.04 11.28 12.88
CA SER A 369 18.54 11.11 14.25
C SER A 369 17.99 9.70 14.47
N LYS A 370 18.09 9.22 15.72
CA LYS A 370 17.53 7.94 16.15
C LYS A 370 16.43 8.19 17.18
N VAL A 371 15.27 7.57 16.98
CA VAL A 371 14.12 7.68 17.90
C VAL A 371 13.57 6.29 18.19
N GLN A 372 13.06 6.09 19.41
CA GLN A 372 12.40 4.83 19.74
C GLN A 372 11.09 4.68 18.98
N LEU A 373 10.87 3.52 18.34
CA LEU A 373 9.65 3.18 17.62
C LEU A 373 8.41 3.37 18.50
N GLN A 374 8.48 2.93 19.76
CA GLN A 374 7.39 3.08 20.73
C GLN A 374 6.98 4.54 20.93
N HIS A 375 7.93 5.47 21.03
CA HIS A 375 7.61 6.90 21.20
C HIS A 375 6.99 7.51 19.94
N VAL A 376 7.44 7.09 18.77
CA VAL A 376 6.87 7.52 17.49
C VAL A 376 5.40 7.11 17.39
N LEU A 377 5.10 5.85 17.71
CA LEU A 377 3.75 5.31 17.69
C LEU A 377 2.87 5.92 18.78
N LEU A 378 3.38 6.00 20.01
CA LEU A 378 2.63 6.54 21.17
C LEU A 378 2.22 8.00 20.95
N ALA A 379 3.08 8.81 20.38
CA ALA A 379 2.76 10.21 20.06
C ALA A 379 1.57 10.33 19.11
N SER A 380 1.48 9.46 18.12
CA SER A 380 0.35 9.44 17.18
C SER A 380 -0.91 8.82 17.79
N GLU A 381 -0.79 7.73 18.56
CA GLU A 381 -1.95 7.09 19.21
C GLU A 381 -2.58 7.98 20.30
N LEU A 382 -1.77 8.65 21.10
CA LEU A 382 -2.27 9.64 22.07
C LEU A 382 -3.03 10.77 21.36
N THR A 383 -2.46 11.31 20.27
CA THR A 383 -3.14 12.35 19.50
C THR A 383 -4.47 11.84 18.93
N SER A 384 -4.50 10.61 18.43
CA SER A 384 -5.71 9.98 17.86
C SER A 384 -6.82 9.81 18.91
N VAL A 385 -6.51 9.21 20.07
CA VAL A 385 -7.53 8.95 21.09
C VAL A 385 -8.07 10.24 21.72
N PHE A 386 -7.21 11.26 21.91
CA PHE A 386 -7.65 12.55 22.43
C PHE A 386 -8.51 13.31 21.40
N PHE A 387 -8.18 13.26 20.10
CA PHE A 387 -9.03 13.88 19.09
C PHE A 387 -10.39 13.17 18.97
N GLN A 388 -10.41 11.84 19.12
CA GLN A 388 -11.69 11.12 19.18
C GLN A 388 -12.57 11.59 20.33
N LYS A 389 -12.00 11.72 21.55
CA LYS A 389 -12.72 12.17 22.74
C LYS A 389 -13.11 13.65 22.71
N GLU A 390 -12.21 14.52 22.26
CA GLU A 390 -12.35 15.97 22.41
C GLU A 390 -13.01 16.64 21.19
N PHE A 391 -12.98 16.01 20.03
CA PHE A 391 -13.50 16.58 18.79
C PHE A 391 -14.65 15.74 18.20
N ILE A 392 -14.43 14.46 17.93
CA ILE A 392 -15.40 13.67 17.15
C ILE A 392 -16.62 13.35 18.00
N GLN A 393 -16.46 12.80 19.20
CA GLN A 393 -17.57 12.46 20.07
C GLN A 393 -18.43 13.70 20.43
N PRO A 394 -17.88 14.84 20.88
CA PRO A 394 -18.70 16.02 21.17
C PRO A 394 -19.36 16.61 19.90
N PHE A 395 -18.67 16.56 18.76
CA PHE A 395 -19.29 16.97 17.47
C PHE A 395 -20.53 16.14 17.18
N GLN A 396 -20.45 14.81 17.28
CA GLN A 396 -21.58 13.92 17.03
C GLN A 396 -22.75 14.17 18.01
N GLU A 397 -22.46 14.45 19.28
CA GLU A 397 -23.48 14.85 20.27
C GLU A 397 -24.18 16.16 19.87
N TYR A 398 -23.39 17.19 19.54
CA TYR A 398 -23.96 18.47 19.11
C TYR A 398 -24.70 18.39 17.78
N PHE A 399 -24.24 17.53 16.88
CA PHE A 399 -24.93 17.31 15.61
C PHE A 399 -26.26 16.59 15.80
N ARG A 400 -26.34 15.56 16.67
CA ARG A 400 -27.61 14.89 16.99
C ARG A 400 -28.66 15.87 17.58
N GLU A 401 -28.19 16.88 18.32
CA GLU A 401 -29.09 17.90 18.87
C GLU A 401 -29.58 18.94 17.82
N SER A 402 -28.71 19.31 16.88
CA SER A 402 -28.96 20.43 15.97
C SER A 402 -29.34 20.04 14.55
N GLY A 403 -28.88 18.87 14.07
CA GLY A 403 -29.00 18.43 12.68
C GLY A 403 -28.13 19.25 11.69
N VAL A 404 -27.30 20.18 12.15
CA VAL A 404 -26.53 21.11 11.31
C VAL A 404 -25.03 21.06 11.66
N VAL A 405 -24.20 20.63 10.69
CA VAL A 405 -22.75 20.47 10.86
C VAL A 405 -22.07 21.77 11.34
N ALA A 406 -22.37 22.89 10.68
CA ALA A 406 -21.75 24.18 11.03
C ALA A 406 -22.11 24.60 12.47
N HIS A 407 -23.34 24.37 12.91
CA HIS A 407 -23.80 24.68 14.26
C HIS A 407 -23.09 23.78 15.31
N ALA A 408 -22.97 22.48 15.03
CA ALA A 408 -22.25 21.56 15.91
C ALA A 408 -20.76 21.93 16.05
N LEU A 409 -20.11 22.28 14.95
CA LEU A 409 -18.72 22.74 14.95
C LEU A 409 -18.57 24.11 15.66
N GLY A 410 -19.53 25.02 15.49
CA GLY A 410 -19.54 26.29 16.20
C GLY A 410 -19.64 26.11 17.71
N ARG A 411 -20.51 25.21 18.20
CA ARG A 411 -20.60 24.85 19.62
C ARG A 411 -19.30 24.24 20.14
N LEU A 412 -18.69 23.36 19.35
CA LEU A 412 -17.39 22.75 19.71
C LEU A 412 -16.29 23.82 19.85
N ALA A 413 -16.21 24.74 18.89
CA ALA A 413 -15.26 25.85 18.90
C ALA A 413 -15.48 26.78 20.08
N MET A 414 -16.75 27.16 20.37
CA MET A 414 -17.09 28.01 21.54
C MET A 414 -16.70 27.36 22.85
N LYS A 415 -16.96 26.05 23.00
CA LYS A 415 -16.55 25.31 24.21
C LYS A 415 -15.02 25.31 24.36
N GLY A 416 -14.28 25.11 23.25
CA GLY A 416 -12.83 25.19 23.27
C GLY A 416 -12.33 26.57 23.71
N MET A 417 -12.90 27.66 23.16
CA MET A 417 -12.54 29.03 23.54
C MET A 417 -12.78 29.31 25.02
N GLN A 418 -13.86 28.77 25.61
CA GLN A 418 -14.16 28.95 27.04
C GLN A 418 -13.11 28.32 27.95
N VAL A 419 -12.48 27.24 27.52
CA VAL A 419 -11.44 26.52 28.30
C VAL A 419 -10.00 26.85 27.83
N GLY A 420 -9.87 27.78 26.88
CA GLY A 420 -8.55 28.18 26.35
C GLY A 420 -7.95 27.14 25.39
N GLU A 421 -8.75 26.27 24.78
CA GLU A 421 -8.30 25.22 23.87
C GLU A 421 -8.73 25.51 22.42
N ASN A 422 -7.88 25.06 21.48
CA ASN A 422 -8.18 25.17 20.07
C ASN A 422 -9.03 23.94 19.63
N ARG A 423 -10.36 24.07 19.66
CA ARG A 423 -11.33 23.04 19.23
C ARG A 423 -12.04 23.41 17.91
N PHE A 424 -11.31 24.01 16.99
CA PHE A 424 -11.78 24.26 15.65
C PHE A 424 -11.68 23.02 14.74
N PRO A 425 -12.41 22.95 13.63
CA PRO A 425 -12.37 21.80 12.71
C PRO A 425 -11.00 21.55 12.10
N MET A 426 -10.13 22.56 12.13
CA MET A 426 -8.70 22.47 11.88
C MET A 426 -7.96 23.09 13.08
N THR A 427 -7.05 22.36 13.69
CA THR A 427 -6.22 22.86 14.79
C THR A 427 -4.89 23.36 14.28
N TRP A 428 -4.31 24.35 14.96
CA TRP A 428 -2.97 24.88 14.66
C TRP A 428 -2.23 25.25 15.92
N SER A 429 -0.90 25.17 15.84
CA SER A 429 0.01 25.68 16.88
C SER A 429 1.36 25.98 16.26
N GLU A 430 2.22 26.71 16.98
CA GLU A 430 3.62 26.83 16.59
C GLU A 430 4.35 25.49 16.80
N GLU A 431 5.38 25.26 15.98
CA GLU A 431 6.15 24.01 16.01
C GLU A 431 6.75 23.72 17.39
N GLU A 432 7.23 24.77 18.10
CA GLU A 432 7.80 24.64 19.45
C GLU A 432 6.80 24.16 20.49
N GLU A 433 5.53 24.54 20.37
CA GLU A 433 4.47 24.08 21.26
C GLU A 433 4.21 22.58 21.05
N LYS A 434 4.17 22.11 19.80
CA LYS A 434 4.03 20.69 19.48
C LYS A 434 5.20 19.88 20.02
N ILE A 435 6.43 20.37 19.86
CA ILE A 435 7.62 19.73 20.42
C ILE A 435 7.52 19.61 21.94
N ARG A 436 7.07 20.64 22.66
CA ARG A 436 6.88 20.59 24.11
C ARG A 436 5.86 19.52 24.53
N ARG A 437 4.75 19.38 23.80
CA ARG A 437 3.75 18.34 24.08
C ARG A 437 4.32 16.94 23.85
N ILE A 438 4.95 16.70 22.68
CA ILE A 438 5.56 15.40 22.35
C ILE A 438 6.70 15.07 23.31
N ASN A 439 7.46 16.05 23.79
CA ASN A 439 8.51 15.83 24.77
C ASN A 439 8.00 15.11 26.05
N GLY A 440 6.82 15.49 26.54
CA GLY A 440 6.18 14.80 27.66
C GLY A 440 5.86 13.32 27.40
N TRP A 441 5.70 12.93 26.14
CA TRP A 441 5.41 11.54 25.74
C TRP A 441 6.67 10.70 25.48
N THR A 442 7.85 11.33 25.51
CA THR A 442 9.15 10.66 25.37
C THR A 442 9.81 10.35 26.71
N VAL A 443 9.06 10.47 27.80
CA VAL A 443 9.55 10.16 29.17
C VAL A 443 9.80 8.67 29.28
N CYS A 444 11.02 8.30 29.66
CA CYS A 444 11.46 6.93 29.89
C CYS A 444 12.59 6.92 30.97
N LYS A 445 13.11 5.75 31.31
CA LYS A 445 14.19 5.64 32.30
C LYS A 445 15.43 6.44 31.91
N GLU A 446 15.79 6.43 30.64
CA GLU A 446 16.94 7.17 30.08
C GLU A 446 16.67 8.68 30.03
N HIS A 447 15.43 9.08 29.86
CA HIS A 447 14.99 10.46 29.74
C HIS A 447 13.83 10.78 30.69
N PRO A 448 14.06 10.93 32.01
CA PRO A 448 13.00 11.14 32.98
C PRO A 448 12.22 12.47 32.84
N LYS A 449 12.76 13.42 32.06
CA LYS A 449 12.13 14.71 31.73
C LYS A 449 11.68 14.77 30.25
N GLY A 450 11.74 13.64 29.53
CA GLY A 450 11.58 13.56 28.10
C GLY A 450 12.84 13.97 27.33
N SER A 451 12.77 13.88 25.98
CA SER A 451 13.85 14.22 25.07
C SER A 451 13.34 15.19 23.99
N ALA A 452 13.74 16.45 24.06
CA ALA A 452 13.35 17.47 23.11
C ALA A 452 13.83 17.16 21.66
N ASP A 453 15.01 16.53 21.53
CA ASP A 453 15.53 16.11 20.22
C ASP A 453 14.71 14.96 19.64
N SER A 454 14.34 13.98 20.47
CA SER A 454 13.42 12.91 20.07
C SER A 454 12.06 13.49 19.67
N ALA A 455 11.51 14.41 20.46
CA ALA A 455 10.23 15.07 20.18
C ALA A 455 10.24 15.83 18.84
N LYS A 456 11.30 16.56 18.55
CA LYS A 456 11.50 17.26 17.28
C LYS A 456 11.58 16.29 16.11
N SER A 457 12.29 15.18 16.27
CA SER A 457 12.43 14.15 15.25
C SER A 457 11.12 13.39 15.00
N ILE A 458 10.35 13.10 16.06
CA ILE A 458 9.01 12.51 15.98
C ILE A 458 8.05 13.43 15.24
N LEU A 459 8.02 14.72 15.61
CA LEU A 459 7.18 15.70 14.92
C LEU A 459 7.52 15.76 13.40
N LYS A 460 8.82 15.80 13.07
CA LYS A 460 9.28 15.79 11.68
C LYS A 460 8.87 14.52 10.93
N PHE A 461 8.91 13.36 11.57
CA PHE A 461 8.47 12.08 10.97
C PHE A 461 7.01 12.12 10.54
N TRP A 462 6.13 12.76 11.34
CA TRP A 462 4.70 12.86 11.08
C TRP A 462 4.28 14.10 10.28
N THR A 463 5.23 14.97 9.90
CA THR A 463 4.93 16.26 9.26
C THR A 463 5.14 16.22 7.75
N SER A 464 4.15 16.74 7.01
CA SER A 464 4.25 17.14 5.61
C SER A 464 4.53 18.64 5.56
N ASP A 465 5.72 19.05 5.11
CA ASP A 465 6.01 20.46 4.79
C ASP A 465 5.40 20.79 3.43
N LEU A 466 4.29 21.56 3.42
CA LEU A 466 3.51 21.80 2.22
C LEU A 466 4.25 22.65 1.18
N LYS A 467 5.20 23.50 1.60
CA LYS A 467 6.04 24.26 0.67
C LYS A 467 7.00 23.30 -0.07
N SER A 468 7.70 22.46 0.66
CA SER A 468 8.60 21.46 0.08
C SER A 468 7.84 20.49 -0.83
N LEU A 469 6.66 20.09 -0.43
CA LEU A 469 5.79 19.21 -1.22
C LEU A 469 5.32 19.88 -2.52
N SER A 470 4.93 21.16 -2.48
CA SER A 470 4.57 21.95 -3.68
C SER A 470 5.73 22.02 -4.67
N LEU A 471 6.93 22.29 -4.19
CA LEU A 471 8.13 22.32 -5.04
C LEU A 471 8.43 20.97 -5.68
N GLN A 472 8.29 19.89 -4.89
CA GLN A 472 8.48 18.52 -5.37
C GLN A 472 7.47 18.16 -6.45
N LEU A 473 6.17 18.46 -6.26
CA LEU A 473 5.11 18.18 -7.22
C LEU A 473 5.32 18.91 -8.56
N LYS A 474 5.81 20.16 -8.50
CA LYS A 474 6.13 20.94 -9.71
C LYS A 474 7.33 20.39 -10.46
N ALA A 475 8.36 19.92 -9.74
CA ALA A 475 9.58 19.40 -10.34
C ALA A 475 9.44 17.96 -10.84
N GLN A 476 8.74 17.11 -10.11
CA GLN A 476 8.64 15.68 -10.35
C GLN A 476 7.22 15.15 -10.04
N PRO A 477 6.24 15.37 -10.93
CA PRO A 477 4.83 15.03 -10.67
C PRO A 477 4.54 13.55 -10.41
N ARG A 478 5.45 12.64 -10.75
CA ARG A 478 5.29 11.19 -10.60
C ARG A 478 5.97 10.61 -9.36
N MET A 479 6.61 11.43 -8.52
CA MET A 479 7.21 10.91 -7.28
C MET A 479 6.12 10.57 -6.26
N PRO A 480 6.33 9.51 -5.44
CA PRO A 480 5.45 9.23 -4.32
C PRO A 480 5.40 10.42 -3.36
N VAL A 481 4.20 10.90 -3.09
CA VAL A 481 3.95 11.98 -2.12
C VAL A 481 3.24 11.42 -0.89
N PRO A 482 3.40 12.00 0.31
CA PRO A 482 2.67 11.57 1.49
C PRO A 482 1.16 11.71 1.27
N ARG A 483 0.41 10.69 1.66
CA ARG A 483 -1.04 10.79 1.81
C ARG A 483 -1.36 11.50 3.12
N LEU A 484 -2.54 12.10 3.22
CA LEU A 484 -2.96 12.85 4.40
C LEU A 484 -2.83 12.05 5.70
N TYR A 485 -3.20 10.78 5.67
CA TYR A 485 -3.13 9.90 6.84
C TYR A 485 -1.73 9.35 7.14
N GLU A 486 -0.79 9.43 6.18
CA GLU A 486 0.59 8.98 6.41
C GLU A 486 1.41 10.02 7.18
N ARG A 487 1.12 11.31 6.93
CA ARG A 487 1.73 12.45 7.64
C ARG A 487 0.66 13.49 7.98
N PRO A 488 -0.05 13.32 9.10
CA PRO A 488 -1.24 14.10 9.44
C PRO A 488 -0.94 15.51 9.99
N PHE A 489 0.33 15.87 10.15
CA PHE A 489 0.71 17.24 10.48
C PHE A 489 1.10 17.98 9.18
N PHE A 490 0.53 19.16 8.96
CA PHE A 490 0.77 20.00 7.79
C PHE A 490 1.50 21.25 8.22
N LYS A 491 2.70 21.49 7.67
CA LYS A 491 3.47 22.70 7.98
C LYS A 491 3.26 23.76 6.92
N ILE A 492 2.85 24.97 7.34
CA ILE A 492 2.77 26.18 6.53
C ILE A 492 3.51 27.28 7.29
N GLY A 493 4.66 27.72 6.78
CA GLY A 493 5.51 28.67 7.48
C GLY A 493 6.00 28.12 8.83
N ARG A 494 5.74 28.83 9.92
CA ARG A 494 6.09 28.40 11.29
C ARG A 494 4.99 27.59 11.99
N TYR A 495 3.79 27.49 11.39
CA TYR A 495 2.65 26.84 11.99
C TYR A 495 2.52 25.37 11.53
N SER A 496 2.13 24.53 12.47
CA SER A 496 1.75 23.14 12.25
C SER A 496 0.24 23.02 12.40
N PHE A 497 -0.42 22.51 11.34
CA PHE A 497 -1.86 22.29 11.29
C PHE A 497 -2.16 20.81 11.40
N GLN A 498 -3.33 20.47 11.96
CA GLN A 498 -3.87 19.12 11.98
C GLN A 498 -5.37 19.15 11.70
N PHE A 499 -5.82 18.09 11.04
CA PHE A 499 -7.25 17.81 10.89
C PHE A 499 -7.66 16.75 11.92
N PRO A 500 -8.43 17.09 12.97
CA PRO A 500 -8.88 16.11 13.98
C PRO A 500 -9.59 14.92 13.37
N TRP A 501 -10.35 15.12 12.31
CA TRP A 501 -11.10 14.10 11.61
C TRP A 501 -10.20 13.05 10.90
N ILE A 502 -8.99 13.41 10.44
CA ILE A 502 -8.01 12.46 9.91
C ILE A 502 -7.35 11.69 11.06
N VAL A 503 -6.82 12.46 12.04
CA VAL A 503 -5.97 11.90 13.09
C VAL A 503 -6.75 10.95 14.00
N ALA A 504 -8.03 11.26 14.28
CA ALA A 504 -8.90 10.41 15.11
C ALA A 504 -9.13 9.01 14.51
N GLN A 505 -9.08 8.88 13.19
CA GLN A 505 -9.32 7.63 12.47
C GLN A 505 -8.06 7.02 11.84
N GLN A 506 -6.89 7.58 12.11
CA GLN A 506 -5.65 7.16 11.48
C GLN A 506 -5.26 5.73 11.87
N ASN A 507 -4.90 4.93 10.87
CA ASN A 507 -4.21 3.65 11.10
C ASN A 507 -2.70 3.90 11.24
N ASN A 508 -2.22 4.00 12.48
CA ASN A 508 -0.83 4.36 12.78
C ASN A 508 0.19 3.29 12.35
N LEU A 509 -0.20 2.02 12.27
CA LEU A 509 0.62 0.96 11.70
C LEU A 509 0.91 1.22 10.22
N THR A 510 -0.18 1.38 9.43
CA THR A 510 -0.08 1.64 7.98
C THR A 510 0.68 2.94 7.71
N ALA A 511 0.36 4.00 8.45
CA ALA A 511 1.02 5.29 8.31
C ALA A 511 2.53 5.20 8.60
N THR A 512 2.93 4.53 9.68
CA THR A 512 4.35 4.34 10.04
C THR A 512 5.09 3.53 8.97
N LEU A 513 4.55 2.39 8.57
CA LEU A 513 5.18 1.52 7.60
C LEU A 513 5.33 2.20 6.24
N ASN A 514 4.28 2.90 5.79
CA ASN A 514 4.31 3.62 4.52
C ASN A 514 5.30 4.79 4.56
N ASN A 515 5.40 5.51 5.68
CA ASN A 515 6.44 6.52 5.87
C ASN A 515 7.85 5.93 5.76
N LEU A 516 8.08 4.78 6.34
CA LEU A 516 9.40 4.12 6.31
C LEU A 516 9.73 3.56 4.93
N ARG A 517 8.77 2.99 4.21
CA ARG A 517 9.03 2.17 3.01
C ARG A 517 8.57 2.78 1.71
N ARG A 518 7.40 3.42 1.68
CA ARG A 518 6.87 4.03 0.45
C ARG A 518 7.48 5.42 0.20
N LEU A 519 7.65 6.22 1.25
CA LEU A 519 8.12 7.61 1.17
C LEU A 519 9.62 7.75 1.44
N GLY A 520 10.15 7.00 2.39
CA GLY A 520 11.50 7.13 2.92
C GLY A 520 12.49 6.07 2.45
N ALA A 521 12.16 5.29 1.40
CA ALA A 521 12.89 4.11 0.98
C ALA A 521 14.40 4.33 0.79
N ARG A 522 15.17 4.10 1.85
CA ARG A 522 16.62 3.90 1.77
C ARG A 522 16.85 2.41 1.51
N ARG A 523 17.44 2.06 0.35
CA ARG A 523 17.73 0.66 -0.02
C ARG A 523 18.43 -0.12 1.08
N ALA A 524 19.39 0.49 1.76
CA ALA A 524 20.14 -0.16 2.85
C ALA A 524 19.27 -0.52 4.06
N GLY A 525 18.37 0.39 4.50
CA GLY A 525 17.45 0.12 5.61
C GLY A 525 16.45 -0.98 5.29
N MET A 526 15.90 -0.97 4.08
CA MET A 526 14.98 -2.02 3.64
C MET A 526 15.62 -3.40 3.55
N GLN A 527 16.89 -3.48 3.16
CA GLN A 527 17.62 -4.75 3.13
C GLN A 527 17.86 -5.30 4.54
N ALA A 528 18.25 -4.45 5.50
CA ALA A 528 18.43 -4.84 6.89
C ALA A 528 17.11 -5.33 7.51
N GLU A 529 16.01 -4.61 7.30
CA GLU A 529 14.68 -5.01 7.76
C GLU A 529 14.23 -6.33 7.12
N THR A 530 14.42 -6.54 5.80
CA THR A 530 14.08 -7.81 5.14
C THR A 530 14.89 -8.95 5.73
N ARG A 531 16.20 -8.74 5.95
CA ARG A 531 17.05 -9.74 6.62
C ARG A 531 16.57 -10.07 8.04
N GLN A 532 16.09 -9.06 8.76
CA GLN A 532 15.49 -9.27 10.08
C GLN A 532 14.20 -10.10 10.01
N VAL A 533 13.34 -9.89 9.00
CA VAL A 533 12.16 -10.74 8.77
C VAL A 533 12.55 -12.21 8.56
N GLU A 534 13.59 -12.46 7.74
CA GLU A 534 14.11 -13.82 7.52
C GLU A 534 14.60 -14.46 8.82
N LEU A 535 15.36 -13.73 9.63
CA LEU A 535 15.87 -14.23 10.91
C LEU A 535 14.76 -14.53 11.92
N LEU A 536 13.75 -13.65 12.03
CA LEU A 536 12.61 -13.86 12.92
C LEU A 536 11.75 -15.05 12.48
N LEU A 537 11.55 -15.22 11.17
CA LEU A 537 10.86 -16.39 10.64
C LEU A 537 11.64 -17.68 10.91
N ALA A 538 12.96 -17.65 10.71
CA ALA A 538 13.83 -18.78 11.01
C ALA A 538 13.78 -19.18 12.49
N GLU A 539 13.75 -18.19 13.39
CA GLU A 539 13.60 -18.43 14.83
C GLU A 539 12.25 -19.07 15.16
N SER A 540 11.14 -18.55 14.59
CA SER A 540 9.79 -19.13 14.80
C SER A 540 9.73 -20.59 14.32
N LEU A 541 10.36 -20.92 13.18
CA LEU A 541 10.46 -22.29 12.67
C LEU A 541 11.34 -23.17 13.56
N ARG A 542 12.49 -22.67 14.04
CA ARG A 542 13.37 -23.43 14.96
C ARG A 542 12.68 -23.77 16.28
N ARG A 543 11.86 -22.87 16.81
CA ARG A 543 11.05 -23.13 18.03
C ARG A 543 10.09 -24.31 17.85
N ARG A 544 9.66 -24.58 16.62
CA ARG A 544 8.84 -25.75 16.25
C ARG A 544 9.64 -26.98 15.85
N GLY A 545 10.97 -26.95 15.99
CA GLY A 545 11.86 -28.09 15.76
C GLY A 545 12.47 -28.17 14.36
N PHE A 546 12.18 -27.21 13.46
CA PHE A 546 12.85 -27.19 12.16
C PHE A 546 14.36 -26.93 12.29
N ALA A 547 15.16 -27.69 11.56
CA ALA A 547 16.50 -27.29 11.21
C ALA A 547 16.41 -26.23 10.10
N VAL A 548 17.05 -25.06 10.31
CA VAL A 548 16.89 -23.92 9.40
C VAL A 548 18.25 -23.35 9.02
N GLU A 549 18.52 -23.32 7.72
CA GLU A 549 19.65 -22.63 7.09
C GLU A 549 19.18 -21.31 6.51
N VAL A 550 19.84 -20.20 6.81
CA VAL A 550 19.46 -18.83 6.41
C VAL A 550 20.54 -18.24 5.50
N GLY A 551 20.13 -17.74 4.33
CA GLY A 551 21.04 -17.07 3.40
C GLY A 551 22.04 -18.02 2.72
N PHE A 552 21.59 -19.23 2.39
CA PHE A 552 22.42 -20.21 1.70
C PHE A 552 22.75 -19.78 0.27
N ARG A 553 24.03 -19.89 -0.11
CA ARG A 553 24.46 -19.63 -1.48
C ARG A 553 24.92 -20.91 -2.14
N PRO A 554 24.12 -21.45 -3.09
CA PRO A 554 24.53 -22.58 -3.91
C PRO A 554 25.80 -22.26 -4.70
N LEU A 555 26.61 -23.28 -5.00
CA LEU A 555 27.75 -23.13 -5.89
C LEU A 555 27.27 -22.66 -7.27
N VAL A 556 27.94 -21.65 -7.81
CA VAL A 556 27.65 -21.14 -9.16
C VAL A 556 28.10 -22.18 -10.17
N THR A 557 27.16 -22.74 -10.94
CA THR A 557 27.47 -23.55 -12.11
C THR A 557 27.65 -22.66 -13.34
N GLU A 558 28.45 -23.07 -14.33
CA GLU A 558 28.75 -22.26 -15.51
C GLU A 558 27.46 -21.63 -16.13
N GLY A 559 27.31 -20.34 -15.95
CA GLY A 559 26.27 -19.52 -16.58
C GLY A 559 24.98 -19.35 -15.80
N ASP A 560 24.76 -19.97 -14.61
CA ASP A 560 23.56 -19.80 -13.80
C ASP A 560 23.87 -19.53 -12.32
N ASP A 561 23.80 -18.26 -11.92
CA ASP A 561 23.80 -17.82 -10.52
C ASP A 561 22.38 -17.80 -9.99
N ALA A 562 21.97 -18.80 -9.22
CA ALA A 562 20.65 -18.88 -8.61
C ALA A 562 20.43 -17.80 -7.52
N GLY A 563 21.51 -17.15 -7.08
CA GLY A 563 21.51 -16.17 -6.00
C GLY A 563 21.41 -16.80 -4.62
N GLU A 564 21.29 -15.97 -3.61
CA GLU A 564 21.11 -16.37 -2.22
C GLU A 564 19.70 -16.93 -1.99
N VAL A 565 19.60 -18.04 -1.26
CA VAL A 565 18.35 -18.65 -0.81
C VAL A 565 18.02 -18.13 0.57
N ASP A 566 16.86 -17.53 0.74
CA ASP A 566 16.51 -16.85 1.98
C ASP A 566 16.43 -17.84 3.15
N LEU A 567 15.61 -18.92 3.03
CA LEU A 567 15.57 -19.99 4.04
C LEU A 567 15.41 -21.37 3.39
N ILE A 568 16.13 -22.34 3.97
CA ILE A 568 15.92 -23.78 3.74
C ILE A 568 15.60 -24.40 5.09
N CYS A 569 14.45 -25.07 5.22
CA CYS A 569 13.99 -25.62 6.48
C CYS A 569 13.72 -27.13 6.33
N GLN A 570 14.03 -27.92 7.36
CA GLN A 570 13.79 -29.35 7.38
C GLN A 570 13.22 -29.80 8.70
N LEU A 571 12.15 -30.62 8.66
CA LEU A 571 11.59 -31.36 9.79
C LEU A 571 10.79 -32.57 9.26
N ASP A 572 10.83 -33.72 9.91
CA ASP A 572 10.06 -34.93 9.60
C ASP A 572 10.16 -35.38 8.13
N GLY A 573 11.31 -35.17 7.48
CA GLY A 573 11.48 -35.48 6.05
C GLY A 573 10.96 -34.41 5.08
N VAL A 574 10.22 -33.42 5.56
CA VAL A 574 9.75 -32.27 4.75
C VAL A 574 10.86 -31.23 4.60
N LEU A 575 11.13 -30.82 3.36
CA LEU A 575 12.01 -29.72 3.03
C LEU A 575 11.22 -28.51 2.53
N LEU A 576 11.39 -27.36 3.16
CA LEU A 576 10.77 -26.10 2.74
C LEU A 576 11.80 -25.13 2.23
N LEU A 577 11.61 -24.61 1.03
CA LEU A 577 12.35 -23.50 0.46
C LEU A 577 11.48 -22.25 0.51
N LEU A 578 11.91 -21.23 1.24
CA LEU A 578 11.13 -20.01 1.41
C LEU A 578 11.85 -18.83 0.79
N GLU A 579 11.13 -18.09 -0.03
CA GLU A 579 11.54 -16.80 -0.61
C GLU A 579 10.76 -15.69 0.07
N VAL A 580 11.44 -14.85 0.86
CA VAL A 580 10.81 -13.80 1.67
C VAL A 580 10.72 -12.50 0.89
N LYS A 581 9.53 -11.90 0.88
CA LYS A 581 9.28 -10.57 0.30
C LYS A 581 8.68 -9.66 1.33
N SER A 582 9.23 -8.47 1.43
CA SER A 582 8.79 -7.45 2.36
C SER A 582 8.47 -6.15 1.62
N GLY A 583 7.34 -5.54 1.95
CA GLY A 583 6.84 -4.35 1.28
C GLY A 583 6.15 -3.38 2.23
N TYR A 584 5.41 -2.43 1.66
CA TYR A 584 4.51 -1.52 2.36
C TYR A 584 3.05 -2.01 2.25
N ILE A 585 2.14 -1.45 3.02
CA ILE A 585 0.71 -1.79 2.95
C ILE A 585 0.09 -1.04 1.76
N ARG A 586 -0.55 -1.79 0.87
CA ARG A 586 -1.14 -1.30 -0.36
C ARG A 586 -2.60 -0.96 -0.14
N SER A 587 -3.04 0.13 -0.72
CA SER A 587 -4.41 0.62 -0.57
C SER A 587 -5.22 0.62 -1.87
N THR A 588 -4.61 0.23 -3.00
CA THR A 588 -5.28 0.23 -4.31
C THR A 588 -5.06 -1.08 -5.06
N THR A 589 -6.04 -1.49 -5.87
CA THR A 589 -5.95 -2.64 -6.78
C THR A 589 -4.72 -2.55 -7.68
N HIS A 590 -4.40 -1.35 -8.17
CA HIS A 590 -3.21 -1.13 -8.98
C HIS A 590 -1.90 -1.40 -8.22
N GLU A 591 -1.79 -0.96 -6.95
CA GLU A 591 -0.61 -1.25 -6.13
C GLU A 591 -0.45 -2.76 -5.85
N VAL A 592 -1.56 -3.46 -5.60
CA VAL A 592 -1.57 -4.93 -5.43
C VAL A 592 -1.14 -5.63 -6.72
N TRP A 593 -1.68 -5.21 -7.87
CA TRP A 593 -1.27 -5.74 -9.17
C TRP A 593 0.22 -5.48 -9.47
N LEU A 594 0.74 -4.30 -9.17
CA LEU A 594 2.17 -3.99 -9.32
C LEU A 594 3.04 -4.90 -8.45
N HIS A 595 2.61 -5.19 -7.25
CA HIS A 595 3.33 -6.12 -6.37
C HIS A 595 3.32 -7.54 -6.93
N ARG A 596 2.15 -8.03 -7.34
CA ARG A 596 2.00 -9.35 -7.98
C ARG A 596 2.88 -9.47 -9.22
N SER A 597 2.74 -8.52 -10.16
CA SER A 597 3.38 -8.56 -11.48
C SER A 597 4.88 -8.26 -11.46
N ASN A 598 5.40 -7.56 -10.46
CA ASN A 598 6.83 -7.25 -10.34
C ASN A 598 7.51 -8.09 -9.26
N THR A 599 7.09 -7.92 -7.99
CA THR A 599 7.81 -8.49 -6.84
C THR A 599 7.60 -9.99 -6.72
N LEU A 600 6.33 -10.44 -6.72
CA LEU A 600 6.03 -11.86 -6.51
C LEU A 600 6.32 -12.69 -7.76
N ARG A 601 6.07 -12.17 -8.96
CA ARG A 601 6.53 -12.80 -10.21
C ARG A 601 8.05 -13.03 -10.19
N LYS A 602 8.81 -12.02 -9.77
CA LYS A 602 10.28 -12.16 -9.65
C LYS A 602 10.66 -13.19 -8.60
N ALA A 603 9.95 -13.23 -7.47
CA ALA A 603 10.15 -14.24 -6.42
C ALA A 603 9.90 -15.66 -6.96
N ALA A 604 8.81 -15.87 -7.71
CA ALA A 604 8.51 -17.15 -8.33
C ALA A 604 9.60 -17.60 -9.31
N TRP A 605 10.08 -16.68 -10.17
CA TRP A 605 11.19 -16.94 -11.07
C TRP A 605 12.50 -17.27 -10.32
N GLN A 606 12.80 -16.57 -9.23
CA GLN A 606 13.94 -16.86 -8.37
C GLN A 606 13.81 -18.25 -7.73
N LEU A 607 12.63 -18.59 -7.17
CA LEU A 607 12.38 -19.89 -6.56
C LEU A 607 12.59 -21.04 -7.55
N ARG A 608 12.11 -20.92 -8.78
CA ARG A 608 12.30 -21.93 -9.82
C ARG A 608 13.79 -22.28 -10.02
N ARG A 609 14.68 -21.27 -10.04
CA ARG A 609 16.13 -21.45 -10.19
C ARG A 609 16.77 -21.97 -8.91
N LYS A 610 16.35 -21.42 -7.76
CA LYS A 610 16.84 -21.81 -6.44
C LYS A 610 16.51 -23.27 -6.12
N LEU A 611 15.34 -23.76 -6.50
CA LEU A 611 14.94 -25.16 -6.34
C LEU A 611 15.91 -26.13 -7.02
N VAL A 612 16.27 -25.87 -8.28
CA VAL A 612 17.22 -26.69 -9.03
C VAL A 612 18.59 -26.67 -8.37
N ALA A 613 19.07 -25.49 -7.97
CA ALA A 613 20.37 -25.31 -7.35
C ALA A 613 20.45 -25.97 -5.95
N VAL A 614 19.39 -25.84 -5.13
CA VAL A 614 19.32 -26.49 -3.80
C VAL A 614 19.21 -28.00 -3.92
N ALA A 615 18.42 -28.50 -4.87
CA ALA A 615 18.35 -29.94 -5.13
C ALA A 615 19.70 -30.51 -5.56
N GLY A 616 20.45 -29.79 -6.40
CA GLY A 616 21.82 -30.13 -6.77
C GLY A 616 22.77 -30.11 -5.57
N ALA A 617 22.72 -29.08 -4.74
CA ALA A 617 23.54 -28.96 -3.53
C ALA A 617 23.23 -30.09 -2.54
N LEU A 618 21.96 -30.40 -2.29
CA LEU A 618 21.58 -31.50 -1.39
C LEU A 618 22.01 -32.89 -1.90
N ARG A 619 22.18 -33.06 -3.21
CA ARG A 619 22.75 -34.32 -3.77
C ARG A 619 24.27 -34.41 -3.60
N GLY A 620 24.95 -33.28 -3.70
CA GLY A 620 26.43 -33.23 -3.73
C GLY A 620 27.12 -32.77 -2.44
N ASP A 621 26.44 -31.98 -1.59
CA ASP A 621 27.00 -31.39 -0.36
C ASP A 621 26.51 -32.13 0.90
N GLN A 622 27.33 -33.04 1.40
CA GLN A 622 27.04 -33.77 2.64
C GLN A 622 27.01 -32.85 3.86
N SER A 623 27.72 -31.71 3.84
CA SER A 623 27.73 -30.73 4.93
C SER A 623 26.39 -30.05 5.05
N LEU A 624 25.76 -29.64 3.93
CA LEU A 624 24.43 -29.04 3.92
C LEU A 624 23.37 -30.06 4.43
N ARG A 625 23.43 -31.31 3.94
CA ARG A 625 22.55 -32.39 4.44
C ARG A 625 22.67 -32.59 5.95
N SER A 626 23.93 -32.62 6.46
CA SER A 626 24.19 -32.79 7.90
C SER A 626 23.67 -31.62 8.73
N ARG A 627 23.83 -30.38 8.28
CA ARG A 627 23.31 -29.19 8.98
C ARG A 627 21.79 -29.17 9.02
N LEU A 628 21.14 -29.64 7.96
CA LEU A 628 19.68 -29.75 7.90
C LEU A 628 19.15 -31.04 8.55
N GLY A 629 20.01 -32.02 8.86
CA GLY A 629 19.54 -33.33 9.34
C GLY A 629 18.71 -34.10 8.30
N TYR A 630 18.92 -33.84 7.00
CA TYR A 630 18.13 -34.45 5.94
C TYR A 630 18.74 -35.77 5.47
N HIS A 631 18.00 -36.85 5.64
CA HIS A 631 18.40 -38.21 5.27
C HIS A 631 17.48 -38.84 4.21
N GLY A 632 16.48 -38.08 3.67
CA GLY A 632 15.52 -38.60 2.71
C GLY A 632 16.13 -39.01 1.38
N GLU A 633 15.53 -40.02 0.74
CA GLU A 633 15.93 -40.53 -0.59
C GLU A 633 15.13 -39.86 -1.73
N HIS A 634 13.94 -39.34 -1.43
CA HIS A 634 13.00 -38.80 -2.41
C HIS A 634 12.93 -37.25 -2.40
N LEU A 635 14.07 -36.61 -2.65
CA LEU A 635 14.25 -35.16 -2.57
C LEU A 635 13.17 -34.36 -3.33
N GLU A 636 12.78 -34.81 -4.52
CA GLU A 636 11.79 -34.07 -5.34
C GLU A 636 10.38 -34.11 -4.75
N ARG A 637 10.04 -35.19 -4.03
CA ARG A 637 8.76 -35.34 -3.34
C ARG A 637 8.73 -34.56 -2.03
N ASP A 638 9.86 -34.48 -1.35
CA ASP A 638 9.98 -33.90 0.00
C ASP A 638 10.11 -32.37 -0.05
N LEU A 639 10.53 -31.82 -1.20
CA LEU A 639 10.82 -30.38 -1.37
C LEU A 639 9.57 -29.60 -1.76
N ARG A 640 9.22 -28.61 -0.93
CA ARG A 640 8.16 -27.62 -1.13
C ARG A 640 8.77 -26.23 -1.23
N ALA A 641 8.14 -25.33 -1.98
CA ALA A 641 8.60 -23.96 -2.11
C ALA A 641 7.46 -22.97 -1.99
N TRP A 642 7.62 -21.95 -1.14
CA TRP A 642 6.63 -20.91 -0.94
C TRP A 642 7.26 -19.52 -1.06
N ILE A 643 6.44 -18.57 -1.53
CA ILE A 643 6.75 -17.14 -1.44
C ILE A 643 6.13 -16.64 -0.13
N VAL A 644 6.96 -16.22 0.82
CA VAL A 644 6.48 -15.61 2.07
C VAL A 644 6.42 -14.11 1.89
N ASP A 645 5.21 -13.55 1.92
CA ASP A 645 5.00 -12.11 1.80
C ASP A 645 4.59 -11.50 3.14
N THR A 646 5.09 -10.30 3.47
CA THR A 646 4.68 -9.61 4.69
C THR A 646 3.25 -9.06 4.63
N SER A 647 2.64 -9.03 3.44
CA SER A 647 1.25 -8.59 3.25
C SER A 647 0.28 -9.76 3.13
N ILE A 648 -1.00 -9.50 3.41
CA ILE A 648 -2.08 -10.51 3.41
C ILE A 648 -2.86 -10.54 2.10
N GLU A 649 -2.75 -9.51 1.25
CA GLU A 649 -3.63 -9.30 0.10
C GLU A 649 -3.62 -10.45 -0.90
N LEU A 650 -2.49 -11.13 -1.05
CA LEU A 650 -2.32 -12.24 -1.99
C LEU A 650 -2.13 -13.60 -1.29
N ASP A 651 -2.38 -13.67 0.03
CA ASP A 651 -2.28 -14.90 0.80
C ASP A 651 -3.19 -16.00 0.27
N GLY A 652 -2.61 -17.16 0.05
CA GLY A 652 -3.29 -18.34 -0.49
C GLY A 652 -3.34 -18.40 -2.02
N GLN A 653 -2.92 -17.36 -2.73
CA GLN A 653 -2.81 -17.38 -4.20
C GLN A 653 -1.56 -18.13 -4.67
N SER A 654 -1.54 -18.47 -5.96
CA SER A 654 -0.40 -19.10 -6.61
C SER A 654 0.16 -18.16 -7.69
N ILE A 655 1.49 -18.02 -7.74
CA ILE A 655 2.21 -17.26 -8.76
C ILE A 655 3.21 -18.22 -9.43
N ASP A 656 3.05 -18.44 -10.72
CA ASP A 656 3.86 -19.41 -11.49
C ASP A 656 3.98 -20.80 -10.81
N GLY A 657 2.88 -21.24 -10.16
CA GLY A 657 2.82 -22.51 -9.46
C GLY A 657 3.35 -22.49 -8.02
N TYR A 658 3.88 -21.38 -7.54
CA TYR A 658 4.34 -21.22 -6.15
C TYR A 658 3.30 -20.53 -5.30
N ARG A 659 2.99 -21.14 -4.14
CA ARG A 659 2.03 -20.56 -3.20
C ARG A 659 2.59 -19.32 -2.54
N VAL A 660 1.77 -18.28 -2.46
CA VAL A 660 2.02 -17.08 -1.65
C VAL A 660 1.42 -17.33 -0.27
N VAL A 661 2.23 -17.12 0.76
CA VAL A 661 1.83 -17.31 2.16
C VAL A 661 2.14 -16.03 2.93
N SER A 662 1.15 -15.49 3.63
CA SER A 662 1.37 -14.32 4.47
C SER A 662 2.28 -14.65 5.66
N ARG A 663 3.24 -13.76 5.94
CA ARG A 663 4.07 -13.87 7.14
C ARG A 663 3.24 -13.81 8.42
N GLU A 664 2.10 -13.07 8.42
CA GLU A 664 1.18 -13.00 9.55
C GLU A 664 0.44 -14.34 9.74
N ALA A 665 -0.05 -14.94 8.66
CA ALA A 665 -0.67 -16.27 8.73
C ALA A 665 0.31 -17.31 9.30
N LEU A 666 1.58 -17.29 8.86
CA LEU A 666 2.62 -18.16 9.40
C LEU A 666 2.87 -17.91 10.89
N GLU A 667 2.82 -16.66 11.36
CA GLU A 667 3.00 -16.33 12.79
C GLU A 667 1.90 -16.97 13.63
N VAL A 668 0.64 -16.82 13.23
CA VAL A 668 -0.52 -17.43 13.91
C VAL A 668 -0.40 -18.95 13.94
N ILE A 669 -0.08 -19.59 12.80
CA ILE A 669 0.04 -21.05 12.67
C ILE A 669 1.22 -21.57 13.50
N LEU A 670 2.42 -20.95 13.37
CA LEU A 670 3.61 -21.39 14.10
C LEU A 670 3.48 -21.23 15.63
N ARG A 671 2.68 -20.29 16.08
CA ARG A 671 2.40 -20.12 17.53
C ARG A 671 1.24 -20.97 18.01
N ASP A 672 0.42 -21.51 17.10
CA ASP A 672 -0.82 -22.22 17.42
C ASP A 672 -1.82 -21.34 18.20
N GLU A 673 -1.94 -20.08 17.74
CA GLU A 673 -2.71 -19.05 18.42
C GLU A 673 -3.98 -18.66 17.61
N LYS A 674 -4.64 -19.63 16.95
CA LYS A 674 -5.88 -19.40 16.17
C LYS A 674 -6.98 -18.75 17.02
N HIS A 675 -7.07 -19.10 18.31
CA HIS A 675 -8.05 -18.54 19.26
C HIS A 675 -7.93 -17.02 19.42
N LEU A 676 -6.75 -16.42 19.21
CA LEU A 676 -6.56 -14.98 19.30
C LEU A 676 -7.11 -14.21 18.07
N LEU A 677 -7.58 -14.89 17.03
CA LEU A 677 -8.27 -14.26 15.90
C LEU A 677 -9.70 -13.81 16.27
N GLN A 678 -10.22 -14.21 17.42
CA GLN A 678 -11.54 -13.82 17.91
C GLN A 678 -11.56 -12.35 18.38
N PRO A 679 -12.76 -11.70 18.43
CA PRO A 679 -12.89 -10.36 18.97
C PRO A 679 -12.30 -10.21 20.38
N VAL A 680 -11.72 -9.03 20.63
CA VAL A 680 -11.12 -8.71 21.94
C VAL A 680 -12.16 -8.85 23.06
N GLY A 681 -11.82 -9.59 24.11
CA GLY A 681 -12.70 -9.87 25.25
C GLY A 681 -13.63 -11.08 25.06
N GLN A 682 -13.62 -11.72 23.89
CA GLN A 682 -14.35 -12.99 23.66
C GLN A 682 -13.43 -14.22 23.74
N VAL A 683 -12.13 -14.02 23.87
CA VAL A 683 -11.15 -15.08 24.03
C VAL A 683 -11.33 -15.71 25.41
N GLY A 684 -11.96 -16.88 25.48
CA GLY A 684 -12.12 -17.63 26.72
C GLY A 684 -10.81 -18.31 27.15
N ALA A 685 -10.62 -18.47 28.47
CA ALA A 685 -9.45 -19.20 29.00
C ALA A 685 -9.37 -20.67 28.55
N ASP A 686 -10.50 -21.25 28.14
CA ASP A 686 -10.62 -22.64 27.71
C ASP A 686 -10.71 -22.82 26.18
N ASP A 687 -10.66 -21.72 25.38
CA ASP A 687 -10.74 -21.76 23.93
C ASP A 687 -9.38 -22.16 23.32
N GLN A 688 -8.99 -23.41 23.51
CA GLN A 688 -7.86 -24.02 22.83
C GLN A 688 -8.29 -24.69 21.51
N ASP A 689 -8.71 -23.87 20.53
CA ASP A 689 -8.88 -24.35 19.15
C ASP A 689 -7.49 -24.52 18.51
N SER A 690 -6.79 -25.60 18.90
CA SER A 690 -5.45 -25.91 18.42
C SER A 690 -5.49 -26.38 16.97
N LEU A 691 -4.61 -25.82 16.14
CA LEU A 691 -4.35 -26.30 14.77
C LEU A 691 -3.63 -27.67 14.76
N PHE A 692 -3.03 -28.03 15.90
CA PHE A 692 -2.21 -29.23 16.09
C PHE A 692 -2.68 -30.09 17.29
N PRO A 693 -3.92 -30.61 17.26
CA PRO A 693 -4.48 -31.35 18.41
C PRO A 693 -3.68 -32.60 18.78
N GLU A 694 -2.99 -33.20 17.82
CA GLU A 694 -2.11 -34.36 18.02
C GLU A 694 -0.63 -33.98 18.23
N GLY A 695 -0.33 -32.70 18.39
CA GLY A 695 1.02 -32.16 18.42
C GLY A 695 1.51 -31.66 17.07
N PHE A 696 2.57 -30.85 17.11
CA PHE A 696 3.14 -30.24 15.92
C PHE A 696 3.89 -31.29 15.09
N SER A 697 3.60 -31.33 13.77
CA SER A 697 4.38 -32.06 12.78
C SER A 697 4.54 -31.24 11.50
N ALA A 698 5.65 -31.45 10.77
CA ALA A 698 5.89 -30.73 9.51
C ALA A 698 4.84 -31.04 8.45
N GLY A 699 4.36 -32.28 8.37
CA GLY A 699 3.31 -32.69 7.45
C GLY A 699 2.00 -31.94 7.70
N ARG A 700 1.57 -31.85 8.97
CA ARG A 700 0.36 -31.13 9.35
C ARG A 700 0.52 -29.62 9.14
N PHE A 701 1.68 -29.06 9.45
CA PHE A 701 1.99 -27.65 9.18
C PHE A 701 1.84 -27.31 7.68
N VAL A 702 2.42 -28.13 6.81
CA VAL A 702 2.28 -27.96 5.35
C VAL A 702 0.82 -28.07 4.90
N GLU A 703 0.09 -29.07 5.41
CA GLU A 703 -1.33 -29.23 5.10
C GLU A 703 -2.16 -28.01 5.47
N ILE A 704 -1.97 -27.44 6.69
CA ILE A 704 -2.67 -26.25 7.15
C ILE A 704 -2.40 -25.07 6.23
N VAL A 705 -1.13 -24.83 5.89
CA VAL A 705 -0.71 -23.73 5.03
C VAL A 705 -1.26 -23.91 3.62
N GLU A 706 -1.09 -25.09 3.01
CA GLU A 706 -1.47 -25.32 1.61
C GLU A 706 -2.98 -25.43 1.41
N SER A 707 -3.74 -25.94 2.38
CA SER A 707 -5.21 -25.98 2.32
C SER A 707 -5.90 -24.68 2.74
N GLY A 708 -5.17 -23.75 3.37
CA GLY A 708 -5.73 -22.54 3.95
C GLY A 708 -6.64 -22.80 5.16
N ALA A 709 -6.39 -23.92 5.89
CA ALA A 709 -7.22 -24.34 7.02
C ALA A 709 -7.33 -23.32 8.15
N LEU A 710 -6.34 -22.43 8.31
CA LEU A 710 -6.41 -21.30 9.26
C LEU A 710 -7.69 -20.48 9.09
N TRP A 711 -8.12 -20.25 7.84
CA TRP A 711 -9.22 -19.35 7.48
C TRP A 711 -10.56 -20.06 7.23
N ARG A 712 -10.58 -21.41 7.22
CA ARG A 712 -11.71 -22.19 6.68
C ARG A 712 -13.05 -21.87 7.32
N ASP A 713 -13.08 -21.71 8.63
CA ASP A 713 -14.31 -21.48 9.40
C ASP A 713 -14.50 -19.99 9.78
N LEU A 714 -13.59 -19.14 9.36
CA LEU A 714 -13.52 -17.73 9.75
C LEU A 714 -13.80 -16.77 8.58
N CYS A 715 -13.57 -17.21 7.35
CA CYS A 715 -13.72 -16.43 6.13
C CYS A 715 -14.65 -17.15 5.13
#